data_93e726ab6b949e5c42271d4ae9086fa7
#
_entry.id   93e726ab6b949e5c42271d4ae9086fa7
#
_cell.length_a   1.000
_cell.length_b   1.000
_cell.length_c   1.000
_cell.angle_alpha   90.00
_cell.angle_beta   90.00
_cell.angle_gamma   90.00
#
_symmetry.space_group_name_H-M   'P 1'
#
loop_
_entity.id
_entity.type
_entity.pdbx_description
1 polymer ?
#
loop_
_entity_poly.entity_id
_entity_poly.type
_entity_poly.pdbx_seq_one_letter_code
_entity_poly.pdbx_strand_id
1 'polypeptide(L)'
;MAHLNVIPRRQFLKLVGATTVAGAAGRTYASAGRKISIVVHEADPIASTKPVAWAVKQLYQALSEKGIAPVMASRENEASGSSLVIVVSSTAPQSATFGRSPQMAPQSIESLRIVSGRVAGAEALWVSAADARGMIYGVLELADRVRCSSDASLGLRVTGAIEESPANRVRSVARAFCSEVEDKPWYYDKQFWQDYLDMLALNRFNRFNLAFGFGYDFPQGVTGDYFHFPYPYLVDVPGYADVRVMQLTTPDGKPLPAPVQVSKEEREKNFEMLRYISAETGARGLQFQLGIWTHAYQWTRSPGAHHNIEGLTPETHAAYCRDALAIILKECPEIQGLTFRVHGESGIPEGSYPFWETLFEAISGCGRSVEIDMHAKGINQIMIDMAAKTGMPVKVGAKSWAEQMGLGYHQADIRELEIPRPDRNESGLFSVSNGERRFTRYGYADLYQEGRKYDILFRLWPGTQRHLLWGDPAMAAGYSETAHFCNAAGLEICEPLTFKGREGSGIPGGRCAYLDEELQRGPQDWKKFAYTYRVWGRLLYNPATSPDAWQRQLSSRFGAGASVAETALANASRVLPLITTAHLPSASNHSYWPEIYANMPIVPDSEPSPYNDTPKPFIFSTVTALDPQLFSSITEYVSALMDGGKCAKYSPLDVATWLEGFTTASDAAISSLHSRASATSKPESRQWEEDVLIQIGLGKFFAAKLRSGLLYEIYRKSGHPKSGQLAVSKYSEAREAWAAMAQRAKGVYRSDISYGRTPGRRGHWADRLPGIDLDLDAMRKAVAAAQTPPDQAQLAKAELAVKLISEPAHHPAYDCSHTPAHSFAPGKPLSVELDARPANGKHEKLSADLYYRHVNQGERWRTVSMHEAGGKFAGAIPGDYTNSLYPVQYYFVLNSDDSATLYPGFNSTLSNQPYYAVWKRSS
;
A
#
# COMPACT_ATOMS: atom_id res chain seq x y z
N MET A 1 28.61 -7.24 8.54
CA MET A 1 29.01 -5.88 8.07
C MET A 1 29.39 -6.03 6.61
N ALA A 2 28.53 -5.56 5.71
CA ALA A 2 28.83 -5.57 4.29
C ALA A 2 30.01 -4.60 4.04
N HIS A 3 31.02 -5.03 3.30
CA HIS A 3 32.14 -4.19 2.90
C HIS A 3 31.63 -3.04 2.03
N LEU A 4 31.50 -1.85 2.62
CA LEU A 4 31.26 -0.63 1.88
C LEU A 4 32.48 -0.33 1.01
N ASN A 5 32.32 -0.46 -0.31
CA ASN A 5 33.38 -0.11 -1.27
C ASN A 5 33.63 1.40 -1.25
N VAL A 6 34.71 1.83 -0.60
CA VAL A 6 35.17 3.23 -0.58
C VAL A 6 35.78 3.61 -1.93
N ILE A 7 35.37 4.74 -2.49
CA ILE A 7 35.84 5.22 -3.81
C ILE A 7 37.11 6.09 -3.63
N PRO A 8 38.23 5.84 -4.37
CA PRO A 8 39.37 6.74 -4.40
C PRO A 8 39.04 8.12 -4.98
N ARG A 9 39.66 9.18 -4.47
CA ARG A 9 39.43 10.60 -4.82
C ARG A 9 39.22 10.88 -6.30
N ARG A 10 40.14 10.37 -7.17
CA ARG A 10 40.08 10.60 -8.62
C ARG A 10 38.82 9.98 -9.25
N GLN A 11 38.32 8.87 -8.70
CA GLN A 11 37.07 8.25 -9.18
C GLN A 11 35.84 8.97 -8.64
N PHE A 12 35.88 9.42 -7.37
CA PHE A 12 34.77 10.20 -6.77
C PHE A 12 34.55 11.52 -7.52
N LEU A 13 35.63 12.30 -7.73
CA LEU A 13 35.57 13.57 -8.48
C LEU A 13 35.20 13.36 -9.95
N LYS A 14 35.60 12.26 -10.57
CA LYS A 14 35.15 11.90 -11.92
C LYS A 14 33.70 11.48 -11.99
N LEU A 15 33.20 10.76 -10.98
CA LEU A 15 31.80 10.34 -10.91
C LEU A 15 30.86 11.55 -10.75
N VAL A 16 31.28 12.56 -9.98
CA VAL A 16 30.50 13.78 -9.74
C VAL A 16 30.68 14.81 -10.85
N GLY A 17 31.86 14.87 -11.50
CA GLY A 17 32.25 15.92 -12.47
C GLY A 17 32.04 15.59 -13.96
N ALA A 18 31.78 14.35 -14.33
CA ALA A 18 31.76 13.91 -15.75
C ALA A 18 30.35 13.92 -16.37
N THR A 19 29.66 15.04 -16.36
CA THR A 19 28.50 15.25 -17.24
C THR A 19 28.60 16.63 -17.89
N THR A 20 29.08 16.65 -19.12
CA THR A 20 28.89 17.77 -20.04
C THR A 20 27.40 17.87 -20.35
N VAL A 21 26.78 18.93 -19.90
CA VAL A 21 25.39 19.29 -20.20
C VAL A 21 25.29 19.68 -21.66
N ALA A 22 24.65 18.85 -22.48
CA ALA A 22 24.15 19.28 -23.80
C ALA A 22 22.94 20.22 -23.54
N GLY A 23 23.03 21.45 -24.01
CA GLY A 23 22.22 22.56 -23.64
C GLY A 23 20.73 22.44 -23.98
N ALA A 24 19.90 22.88 -23.03
CA ALA A 24 18.61 23.45 -23.31
C ALA A 24 18.66 24.95 -23.01
N ALA A 25 18.53 25.77 -24.07
CA ALA A 25 18.47 27.22 -23.95
C ALA A 25 17.14 27.62 -23.32
N GLY A 26 17.12 27.80 -22.00
CA GLY A 26 16.03 28.38 -21.23
C GLY A 26 16.49 29.61 -20.47
N ARG A 27 15.78 30.68 -20.56
CA ARG A 27 16.00 32.02 -20.05
C ARG A 27 16.75 32.09 -18.74
N THR A 28 17.96 32.70 -18.80
CA THR A 28 18.80 33.05 -17.67
C THR A 28 18.17 34.17 -16.83
N TYR A 29 17.61 33.82 -15.68
CA TYR A 29 17.54 34.76 -14.57
C TYR A 29 18.87 34.65 -13.82
N ALA A 30 19.69 35.66 -13.96
CA ALA A 30 20.99 35.75 -13.32
C ALA A 30 20.81 35.88 -11.79
N SER A 31 21.03 34.77 -11.06
CA SER A 31 21.40 34.84 -9.64
C SER A 31 22.89 35.21 -9.58
N ALA A 32 23.19 36.47 -9.84
CA ALA A 32 24.56 36.96 -9.88
C ALA A 32 25.20 36.78 -8.49
N GLY A 33 26.23 35.94 -8.41
CA GLY A 33 27.31 36.09 -7.43
C GLY A 33 27.37 35.16 -6.23
N ARG A 34 26.50 34.19 -6.03
CA ARG A 34 26.67 33.24 -4.90
C ARG A 34 27.53 32.03 -5.29
N LYS A 35 28.74 32.01 -4.77
CA LYS A 35 29.62 30.83 -4.87
C LYS A 35 29.20 29.83 -3.79
N ILE A 36 28.76 28.62 -4.20
CA ILE A 36 28.40 27.51 -3.31
C ILE A 36 29.48 26.43 -3.42
N SER A 37 29.95 25.92 -2.29
CA SER A 37 30.85 24.75 -2.25
C SER A 37 30.14 23.57 -1.58
N ILE A 38 30.39 22.37 -2.12
CA ILE A 38 30.00 21.10 -1.51
C ILE A 38 31.25 20.41 -1.06
N VAL A 39 31.43 20.27 0.25
CA VAL A 39 32.58 19.61 0.88
C VAL A 39 32.16 18.21 1.26
N VAL A 40 32.89 17.21 0.75
CA VAL A 40 32.69 15.79 1.08
C VAL A 40 34.02 15.26 1.62
N HIS A 41 34.05 14.91 2.89
CA HIS A 41 35.28 14.45 3.52
C HIS A 41 35.71 13.07 3.01
N GLU A 42 36.88 12.99 2.38
CA GLU A 42 37.39 11.72 1.81
C GLU A 42 37.67 10.65 2.86
N ALA A 43 38.10 11.07 4.05
CA ALA A 43 38.40 10.16 5.15
C ALA A 43 37.16 9.69 5.90
N ASP A 44 35.98 10.25 5.60
CA ASP A 44 34.73 9.84 6.22
C ASP A 44 34.21 8.54 5.57
N PRO A 45 34.13 7.44 6.32
CA PRO A 45 33.76 6.14 5.76
C PRO A 45 32.32 6.07 5.27
N ILE A 46 31.44 6.98 5.73
CA ILE A 46 30.04 7.09 5.30
C ILE A 46 29.95 8.00 4.08
N ALA A 47 30.47 9.21 4.16
CA ALA A 47 30.35 10.22 3.11
C ALA A 47 31.08 9.82 1.81
N SER A 48 32.15 9.02 1.88
CA SER A 48 32.94 8.57 0.74
C SER A 48 32.38 7.34 0.00
N THR A 49 31.21 6.83 0.41
CA THR A 49 30.59 5.67 -0.24
C THR A 49 29.98 6.01 -1.61
N LYS A 50 29.94 5.02 -2.52
CA LYS A 50 29.34 5.18 -3.86
C LYS A 50 27.89 5.72 -3.84
N PRO A 51 26.99 5.20 -2.99
CA PRO A 51 25.62 5.72 -2.93
C PRO A 51 25.55 7.19 -2.46
N VAL A 52 26.39 7.61 -1.52
CA VAL A 52 26.46 9.02 -1.12
C VAL A 52 27.02 9.89 -2.24
N ALA A 53 28.03 9.43 -2.97
CA ALA A 53 28.54 10.15 -4.14
C ALA A 53 27.46 10.37 -5.21
N TRP A 54 26.60 9.38 -5.43
CA TRP A 54 25.41 9.53 -6.28
C TRP A 54 24.46 10.61 -5.76
N ALA A 55 24.14 10.63 -4.46
CA ALA A 55 23.26 11.65 -3.87
C ALA A 55 23.86 13.05 -3.98
N VAL A 56 25.19 13.20 -3.76
CA VAL A 56 25.92 14.45 -3.94
C VAL A 56 25.85 14.93 -5.39
N LYS A 57 25.94 14.01 -6.36
CA LYS A 57 25.73 14.33 -7.79
C LYS A 57 24.32 14.86 -8.03
N GLN A 58 23.29 14.30 -7.38
CA GLN A 58 21.91 14.80 -7.48
C GLN A 58 21.77 16.23 -6.93
N LEU A 59 22.45 16.56 -5.83
CA LEU A 59 22.49 17.92 -5.29
C LEU A 59 23.23 18.88 -6.23
N TYR A 60 24.40 18.45 -6.76
CA TYR A 60 25.14 19.20 -7.76
C TYR A 60 24.27 19.55 -8.97
N GLN A 61 23.55 18.56 -9.50
CA GLN A 61 22.65 18.75 -10.65
C GLN A 61 21.50 19.71 -10.30
N ALA A 62 20.87 19.56 -9.14
CA ALA A 62 19.79 20.46 -8.70
C ALA A 62 20.24 21.92 -8.63
N LEU A 63 21.47 22.19 -8.16
CA LEU A 63 22.07 23.53 -8.14
C LEU A 63 22.35 24.03 -9.56
N SER A 64 22.91 23.15 -10.41
CA SER A 64 23.21 23.48 -11.80
C SER A 64 21.94 23.81 -12.62
N GLU A 65 20.84 23.10 -12.41
CA GLU A 65 19.52 23.38 -12.98
C GLU A 65 19.00 24.77 -12.60
N LYS A 66 19.46 25.33 -11.47
CA LYS A 66 19.16 26.70 -11.02
C LYS A 66 20.23 27.73 -11.42
N GLY A 67 21.15 27.35 -12.33
CA GLY A 67 22.20 28.24 -12.85
C GLY A 67 23.38 28.46 -11.92
N ILE A 68 23.54 27.62 -10.88
CA ILE A 68 24.68 27.66 -9.96
C ILE A 68 25.64 26.52 -10.30
N ALA A 69 26.92 26.83 -10.53
CA ALA A 69 27.97 25.84 -10.67
C ALA A 69 28.67 25.64 -9.32
N PRO A 70 28.32 24.62 -8.52
CA PRO A 70 28.93 24.44 -7.21
C PRO A 70 30.38 23.97 -7.34
N VAL A 71 31.23 24.35 -6.40
CA VAL A 71 32.61 23.89 -6.31
C VAL A 71 32.65 22.64 -5.44
N MET A 72 33.22 21.57 -5.97
CA MET A 72 33.45 20.35 -5.20
C MET A 72 34.75 20.44 -4.45
N ALA A 73 34.73 20.17 -3.14
CA ALA A 73 35.90 20.20 -2.27
C ALA A 73 35.97 18.95 -1.39
N SER A 74 37.17 18.60 -0.95
CA SER A 74 37.40 17.48 -0.02
C SER A 74 37.67 17.92 1.42
N ARG A 75 37.93 19.20 1.60
CA ARG A 75 38.19 19.84 2.90
C ARG A 75 37.61 21.25 2.95
N GLU A 76 37.31 21.72 4.15
CA GLU A 76 36.69 23.04 4.35
C GLU A 76 37.58 24.20 3.87
N ASN A 77 38.92 24.10 3.97
CA ASN A 77 39.84 25.15 3.52
C ASN A 77 39.83 25.34 1.99
N GLU A 78 39.45 24.31 1.23
CA GLU A 78 39.30 24.38 -0.23
C GLU A 78 38.01 25.14 -0.64
N ALA A 79 37.07 25.34 0.29
CA ALA A 79 35.84 26.11 0.08
C ALA A 79 35.95 27.61 0.38
N SER A 80 37.19 28.12 0.57
CA SER A 80 37.43 29.52 0.85
C SER A 80 36.85 30.47 -0.21
N GLY A 81 36.27 31.59 0.25
CA GLY A 81 35.59 32.55 -0.61
C GLY A 81 34.19 32.12 -1.11
N SER A 82 33.63 31.03 -0.59
CA SER A 82 32.22 30.68 -0.82
C SER A 82 31.31 31.50 0.06
N SER A 83 30.14 31.82 -0.45
CA SER A 83 29.04 32.45 0.33
C SER A 83 28.27 31.41 1.16
N LEU A 84 28.22 30.18 0.69
CA LEU A 84 27.60 29.05 1.39
C LEU A 84 28.42 27.78 1.18
N VAL A 85 28.64 27.03 2.28
CA VAL A 85 29.35 25.74 2.26
C VAL A 85 28.37 24.63 2.72
N ILE A 86 28.16 23.62 1.90
CA ILE A 86 27.40 22.42 2.28
C ILE A 86 28.42 21.35 2.65
N VAL A 87 28.46 20.95 3.92
CA VAL A 87 29.38 19.93 4.42
C VAL A 87 28.63 18.62 4.58
N VAL A 88 29.09 17.57 3.89
CA VAL A 88 28.58 16.21 3.94
C VAL A 88 29.58 15.36 4.72
N SER A 89 29.28 15.07 5.98
CA SER A 89 30.16 14.34 6.87
C SER A 89 29.44 13.72 8.04
N SER A 90 29.80 12.49 8.44
CA SER A 90 29.30 11.82 9.64
C SER A 90 29.80 12.43 10.94
N THR A 91 30.93 13.16 10.89
CA THR A 91 31.56 13.85 12.04
C THR A 91 31.49 15.36 11.87
N ALA A 92 31.36 16.07 12.99
CA ALA A 92 31.31 17.54 12.96
C ALA A 92 32.65 18.11 12.47
N PRO A 93 32.64 19.07 11.52
CA PRO A 93 33.86 19.75 11.09
C PRO A 93 34.54 20.47 12.26
N GLN A 94 35.88 20.32 12.40
CA GLN A 94 36.65 20.88 13.53
C GLN A 94 36.64 22.41 13.55
N SER A 95 36.54 23.06 12.38
CA SER A 95 36.55 24.52 12.20
C SER A 95 35.17 25.18 12.24
N ALA A 96 34.12 24.43 12.58
CA ALA A 96 32.74 24.85 12.43
C ALA A 96 32.08 25.28 13.75
N THR A 97 31.22 26.30 13.67
CA THR A 97 30.30 26.68 14.73
C THR A 97 28.88 26.43 14.28
N PHE A 98 28.27 25.39 14.81
CA PHE A 98 26.86 25.03 14.56
C PHE A 98 26.09 25.27 15.87
N GLY A 99 25.29 26.29 15.97
CA GLY A 99 24.31 26.66 17.01
C GLY A 99 24.46 26.03 18.43
N ARG A 100 23.44 26.14 19.27
CA ARG A 100 23.44 25.59 20.65
C ARG A 100 23.18 24.09 20.75
N SER A 101 22.94 23.39 19.64
CA SER A 101 22.63 21.97 19.63
C SER A 101 23.91 21.10 19.73
N PRO A 102 23.88 19.98 20.46
CA PRO A 102 25.06 19.10 20.54
C PRO A 102 25.55 18.73 19.14
N GLN A 103 26.85 18.86 18.92
CA GLN A 103 27.52 18.60 17.62
C GLN A 103 27.68 17.09 17.33
N MET A 104 26.67 16.27 17.71
CA MET A 104 26.70 14.83 17.47
C MET A 104 25.83 14.48 16.27
N ALA A 105 26.37 13.61 15.40
CA ALA A 105 25.59 12.96 14.37
C ALA A 105 24.49 12.07 14.99
N PRO A 106 23.37 11.85 14.29
CA PRO A 106 22.36 10.89 14.71
C PRO A 106 22.97 9.50 14.91
N GLN A 107 22.44 8.71 15.84
CA GLN A 107 23.00 7.39 16.20
C GLN A 107 22.14 6.24 15.65
N SER A 108 20.87 6.46 15.36
CA SER A 108 19.99 5.41 14.85
C SER A 108 20.16 5.21 13.34
N ILE A 109 20.03 3.97 12.90
CA ILE A 109 20.13 3.58 11.49
C ILE A 109 19.16 4.41 10.64
N GLU A 110 19.65 4.85 9.47
CA GLU A 110 18.93 5.70 8.51
C GLU A 110 18.47 7.07 9.03
N SER A 111 18.90 7.50 10.22
CA SER A 111 18.62 8.84 10.71
C SER A 111 19.49 9.90 10.05
N LEU A 112 18.95 11.09 9.92
CA LEU A 112 19.63 12.23 9.31
C LEU A 112 19.48 13.48 10.17
N ARG A 113 20.42 14.40 9.99
CA ARG A 113 20.39 15.73 10.55
C ARG A 113 20.96 16.75 9.57
N ILE A 114 20.28 17.89 9.42
CA ILE A 114 20.76 19.04 8.66
C ILE A 114 20.67 20.25 9.58
N VAL A 115 21.79 20.93 9.81
CA VAL A 115 21.86 22.11 10.67
C VAL A 115 22.59 23.28 9.98
N SER A 116 22.12 24.49 10.25
CA SER A 116 22.76 25.71 9.80
C SER A 116 23.88 26.14 10.76
N GLY A 117 24.96 26.70 10.22
CA GLY A 117 26.09 27.19 11.00
C GLY A 117 27.04 28.03 10.16
N ARG A 118 28.31 28.05 10.59
CA ARG A 118 29.42 28.75 9.88
C ARG A 118 30.64 27.85 9.80
N VAL A 119 31.31 27.86 8.65
CA VAL A 119 32.56 27.15 8.40
C VAL A 119 33.52 28.12 7.70
N ALA A 120 34.72 28.28 8.22
CA ALA A 120 35.74 29.20 7.66
C ALA A 120 35.20 30.61 7.36
N GLY A 121 34.32 31.15 8.20
CA GLY A 121 33.71 32.46 8.04
C GLY A 121 32.51 32.56 7.12
N ALA A 122 32.22 31.51 6.31
CA ALA A 122 31.05 31.44 5.44
C ALA A 122 29.83 30.85 6.13
N GLU A 123 28.61 31.16 5.64
CA GLU A 123 27.42 30.40 6.02
C GLU A 123 27.59 28.91 5.64
N ALA A 124 27.08 28.01 6.47
CA ALA A 124 27.24 26.59 6.22
C ALA A 124 25.97 25.79 6.55
N LEU A 125 25.77 24.71 5.82
CA LEU A 125 24.84 23.61 6.14
C LEU A 125 25.68 22.35 6.38
N TRP A 126 25.51 21.72 7.53
CA TRP A 126 26.08 20.42 7.81
C TRP A 126 25.02 19.34 7.69
N VAL A 127 25.27 18.40 6.75
CA VAL A 127 24.45 17.19 6.55
C VAL A 127 25.17 16.03 7.21
N SER A 128 24.57 15.45 8.22
CA SER A 128 25.12 14.31 8.97
C SER A 128 24.13 13.18 9.15
N ALA A 129 24.62 11.97 9.32
CA ALA A 129 23.81 10.77 9.44
C ALA A 129 24.55 9.65 10.17
N ALA A 130 23.81 8.65 10.66
CA ALA A 130 24.36 7.46 11.30
C ALA A 130 24.97 6.46 10.30
N ASP A 131 24.50 6.47 9.04
CA ASP A 131 24.91 5.56 7.98
C ASP A 131 24.78 6.20 6.58
N ALA A 132 25.20 5.46 5.56
CA ALA A 132 25.18 5.94 4.18
C ALA A 132 23.76 6.27 3.70
N ARG A 133 22.73 5.52 4.13
CA ARG A 133 21.35 5.74 3.71
C ARG A 133 20.77 7.01 4.33
N GLY A 134 20.98 7.23 5.61
CA GLY A 134 20.63 8.51 6.25
C GLY A 134 21.34 9.71 5.60
N MET A 135 22.62 9.54 5.22
CA MET A 135 23.38 10.57 4.51
C MET A 135 22.78 10.88 3.13
N ILE A 136 22.40 9.84 2.36
CA ILE A 136 21.69 9.99 1.10
C ILE A 136 20.41 10.80 1.30
N TYR A 137 19.60 10.47 2.30
CA TYR A 137 18.36 11.19 2.59
C TYR A 137 18.58 12.66 2.92
N GLY A 138 19.61 12.96 3.69
CA GLY A 138 19.97 14.36 4.02
C GLY A 138 20.38 15.16 2.79
N VAL A 139 21.25 14.59 1.94
CA VAL A 139 21.71 15.25 0.72
C VAL A 139 20.56 15.41 -0.29
N LEU A 140 19.73 14.38 -0.48
CA LEU A 140 18.58 14.42 -1.36
C LEU A 140 17.50 15.38 -0.86
N GLU A 141 17.35 15.57 0.46
CA GLU A 141 16.45 16.60 1.01
C GLU A 141 16.84 18.00 0.51
N LEU A 142 18.13 18.33 0.54
CA LEU A 142 18.60 19.62 0.02
C LEU A 142 18.39 19.71 -1.50
N ALA A 143 18.71 18.67 -2.26
CA ALA A 143 18.49 18.61 -3.70
C ALA A 143 17.01 18.83 -4.07
N ASP A 144 16.10 18.18 -3.36
CA ASP A 144 14.65 18.30 -3.59
C ASP A 144 14.13 19.72 -3.26
N ARG A 145 14.57 20.28 -2.14
CA ARG A 145 14.24 21.67 -1.76
C ARG A 145 14.70 22.68 -2.82
N VAL A 146 15.90 22.49 -3.36
CA VAL A 146 16.42 23.31 -4.45
C VAL A 146 15.58 23.18 -5.71
N ARG A 147 15.28 21.96 -6.14
CA ARG A 147 14.48 21.71 -7.35
C ARG A 147 13.07 22.29 -7.26
N CYS A 148 12.43 22.17 -6.10
CA CYS A 148 11.05 22.65 -5.88
C CYS A 148 10.97 24.15 -5.61
N SER A 149 12.07 24.85 -5.32
CA SER A 149 12.09 26.28 -5.06
C SER A 149 12.25 27.07 -6.36
N SER A 150 11.74 28.32 -6.36
CA SER A 150 12.00 29.27 -7.45
C SER A 150 13.47 29.69 -7.53
N ASP A 151 14.15 29.74 -6.39
CA ASP A 151 15.55 30.12 -6.23
C ASP A 151 16.27 29.13 -5.32
N ALA A 152 17.51 28.73 -5.67
CA ALA A 152 18.31 27.81 -4.91
C ALA A 152 18.58 28.28 -3.47
N SER A 153 18.73 29.59 -3.25
CA SER A 153 18.96 30.15 -1.92
C SER A 153 17.77 29.95 -0.98
N LEU A 154 16.54 30.03 -1.52
CA LEU A 154 15.33 29.72 -0.77
C LEU A 154 15.26 28.24 -0.44
N GLY A 155 15.59 27.38 -1.40
CA GLY A 155 15.65 25.92 -1.20
C GLY A 155 16.65 25.49 -0.14
N LEU A 156 17.80 26.17 -0.06
CA LEU A 156 18.85 25.90 0.93
C LEU A 156 18.66 26.60 2.28
N ARG A 157 17.58 27.39 2.45
CA ARG A 157 17.30 28.01 3.74
C ARG A 157 16.73 26.97 4.72
N VAL A 158 17.51 26.62 5.74
CA VAL A 158 17.10 25.75 6.84
C VAL A 158 16.97 26.61 8.10
N THR A 159 15.75 26.73 8.62
CA THR A 159 15.46 27.42 9.88
C THR A 159 15.40 26.37 10.99
N GLY A 160 16.35 26.44 11.93
CA GLY A 160 16.52 25.42 12.97
C GLY A 160 17.29 24.21 12.47
N ALA A 161 16.91 23.04 12.92
CA ALA A 161 17.48 21.76 12.48
C ALA A 161 16.41 20.92 11.80
N ILE A 162 16.78 20.17 10.76
CA ILE A 162 15.99 19.08 10.22
C ILE A 162 16.55 17.80 10.83
N GLU A 163 15.78 17.13 11.67
CA GLU A 163 16.19 15.89 12.32
C GLU A 163 15.08 14.87 12.08
N GLU A 164 15.44 13.74 11.50
CA GLU A 164 14.47 12.70 11.17
C GLU A 164 15.09 11.31 11.37
N SER A 165 14.26 10.37 11.79
CA SER A 165 14.59 8.95 11.93
C SER A 165 13.43 8.07 11.44
N PRO A 166 13.73 6.84 10.98
CA PRO A 166 12.70 5.97 10.44
C PRO A 166 11.82 5.38 11.55
N ALA A 167 10.50 5.47 11.36
CA ALA A 167 9.52 4.73 12.14
C ALA A 167 9.47 3.26 11.70
N ASN A 168 9.62 3.00 10.41
CA ASN A 168 9.55 1.67 9.83
C ASN A 168 10.92 1.23 9.29
N ARG A 169 11.37 0.02 9.68
CA ARG A 169 12.64 -0.56 9.24
C ARG A 169 12.65 -0.90 7.74
N VAL A 170 11.50 -1.33 7.20
CA VAL A 170 11.31 -1.65 5.78
C VAL A 170 10.23 -0.76 5.18
N ARG A 171 10.60 -0.06 4.11
CA ARG A 171 9.73 0.77 3.30
C ARG A 171 9.99 0.38 1.85
N SER A 172 9.21 -0.60 1.38
CA SER A 172 9.45 -1.30 0.12
C SER A 172 8.41 -0.94 -0.94
N VAL A 173 8.83 -0.94 -2.18
CA VAL A 173 7.92 -0.94 -3.32
C VAL A 173 8.19 -2.18 -4.15
N ALA A 174 7.13 -2.92 -4.51
CA ALA A 174 7.19 -4.07 -5.40
C ALA A 174 6.67 -3.69 -6.78
N ARG A 175 7.46 -3.94 -7.82
CA ARG A 175 7.06 -3.87 -9.22
C ARG A 175 7.11 -5.25 -9.84
N ALA A 176 6.02 -5.65 -10.50
CA ALA A 176 5.90 -6.97 -11.08
C ALA A 176 5.97 -6.94 -12.60
N PHE A 177 6.71 -7.87 -13.16
CA PHE A 177 6.62 -8.20 -14.58
C PHE A 177 5.47 -9.20 -14.76
N CYS A 178 4.38 -8.78 -15.42
CA CYS A 178 3.15 -9.56 -15.52
C CYS A 178 2.78 -9.91 -16.95
N SER A 179 3.15 -9.06 -17.91
CA SER A 179 2.76 -9.18 -19.30
C SER A 179 3.92 -8.86 -20.21
N GLU A 180 4.25 -9.78 -21.11
CA GLU A 180 5.32 -9.55 -22.09
C GLU A 180 5.10 -8.25 -22.86
N VAL A 181 3.88 -8.04 -23.36
CA VAL A 181 3.53 -6.91 -24.22
C VAL A 181 3.58 -5.58 -23.48
N GLU A 182 3.15 -5.57 -22.22
CA GLU A 182 3.04 -4.34 -21.43
C GLU A 182 4.31 -3.99 -20.67
N ASP A 183 5.11 -5.01 -20.30
CA ASP A 183 6.19 -4.82 -19.33
C ASP A 183 7.59 -4.86 -19.95
N LYS A 184 7.81 -5.52 -21.09
CA LYS A 184 9.09 -5.45 -21.79
C LYS A 184 9.53 -3.99 -22.12
N PRO A 185 8.62 -3.05 -22.50
CA PRO A 185 9.02 -1.68 -22.78
C PRO A 185 9.72 -0.96 -21.63
N TRP A 186 9.22 -1.08 -20.39
CA TRP A 186 9.89 -0.48 -19.23
C TRP A 186 11.03 -1.34 -18.70
N TYR A 187 10.94 -2.67 -18.85
CA TYR A 187 11.98 -3.57 -18.34
C TYR A 187 13.35 -3.32 -18.99
N TYR A 188 13.36 -3.11 -20.30
CA TYR A 188 14.59 -2.86 -21.06
C TYR A 188 15.01 -1.39 -21.13
N ASP A 189 14.23 -0.47 -20.61
CA ASP A 189 14.53 0.97 -20.64
C ASP A 189 15.44 1.37 -19.46
N LYS A 190 16.74 1.52 -19.73
CA LYS A 190 17.73 1.94 -18.73
C LYS A 190 17.41 3.32 -18.13
N GLN A 191 16.82 4.24 -18.91
CA GLN A 191 16.44 5.56 -18.40
C GLN A 191 15.23 5.48 -17.44
N PHE A 192 14.26 4.60 -17.76
CA PHE A 192 13.18 4.29 -16.83
C PHE A 192 13.72 3.89 -15.47
N TRP A 193 14.68 2.97 -15.44
CA TRP A 193 15.23 2.46 -14.17
C TRP A 193 15.99 3.53 -13.40
N GLN A 194 16.76 4.37 -14.07
CA GLN A 194 17.44 5.49 -13.42
C GLN A 194 16.43 6.43 -12.76
N ASP A 195 15.45 6.92 -13.51
CA ASP A 195 14.44 7.85 -13.01
C ASP A 195 13.59 7.24 -11.89
N TYR A 196 13.18 5.98 -12.04
CA TYR A 196 12.31 5.29 -11.08
C TYR A 196 13.01 5.02 -9.75
N LEU A 197 14.25 4.52 -9.79
CA LEU A 197 15.04 4.25 -8.59
C LEU A 197 15.48 5.56 -7.90
N ASP A 198 15.80 6.61 -8.67
CA ASP A 198 16.05 7.95 -8.14
C ASP A 198 14.84 8.47 -7.37
N MET A 199 13.63 8.30 -7.92
CA MET A 199 12.39 8.68 -7.27
C MET A 199 12.13 7.90 -5.98
N LEU A 200 12.40 6.59 -5.95
CA LEU A 200 12.23 5.79 -4.74
C LEU A 200 13.18 6.26 -3.63
N ALA A 201 14.46 6.45 -3.93
CA ALA A 201 15.45 6.91 -2.96
C ALA A 201 15.13 8.33 -2.45
N LEU A 202 14.73 9.25 -3.34
CA LEU A 202 14.31 10.61 -2.99
C LEU A 202 13.15 10.64 -2.00
N ASN A 203 12.22 9.70 -2.13
CA ASN A 203 11.04 9.62 -1.27
C ASN A 203 11.25 8.67 -0.08
N ARG A 204 12.50 8.29 0.22
CA ARG A 204 12.90 7.54 1.42
C ARG A 204 12.38 6.10 1.48
N PHE A 205 12.04 5.50 0.36
CA PHE A 205 12.00 4.05 0.29
C PHE A 205 13.41 3.50 0.45
N ASN A 206 13.53 2.36 1.10
CA ASN A 206 14.83 1.72 1.34
C ASN A 206 14.98 0.35 0.71
N ARG A 207 13.90 -0.17 0.10
CA ARG A 207 13.89 -1.46 -0.57
C ARG A 207 13.09 -1.37 -1.88
N PHE A 208 13.60 -2.01 -2.91
CA PHE A 208 12.89 -2.23 -4.16
C PHE A 208 12.81 -3.73 -4.44
N ASN A 209 11.60 -4.23 -4.73
CA ASN A 209 11.32 -5.63 -5.04
C ASN A 209 10.89 -5.76 -6.50
N LEU A 210 11.73 -6.39 -7.33
CA LEU A 210 11.37 -6.77 -8.69
C LEU A 210 10.83 -8.20 -8.69
N ALA A 211 9.57 -8.37 -9.07
CA ALA A 211 8.87 -9.65 -8.99
C ALA A 211 8.64 -10.26 -10.37
N PHE A 212 9.03 -11.53 -10.51
CA PHE A 212 8.81 -12.39 -11.67
C PHE A 212 7.88 -13.56 -11.32
N GLY A 213 7.24 -14.15 -12.31
CA GLY A 213 6.42 -15.33 -12.16
C GLY A 213 5.13 -15.06 -11.38
N PHE A 214 4.48 -13.95 -11.63
CA PHE A 214 3.23 -13.57 -10.95
C PHE A 214 2.03 -14.43 -11.38
N GLY A 215 2.16 -15.17 -12.43
CA GLY A 215 1.16 -16.09 -12.94
C GLY A 215 0.82 -17.25 -12.01
N TYR A 216 -0.17 -18.05 -12.41
CA TYR A 216 -0.64 -19.23 -11.66
C TYR A 216 -0.88 -20.37 -12.62
N ASP A 217 -0.41 -21.57 -12.27
CA ASP A 217 -0.82 -22.80 -12.95
C ASP A 217 -1.96 -23.50 -12.20
N PHE A 218 -3.09 -22.82 -12.06
CA PHE A 218 -4.32 -23.43 -11.57
C PHE A 218 -5.56 -22.62 -12.03
N PRO A 219 -6.82 -23.01 -11.72
CA PRO A 219 -8.04 -22.70 -12.49
C PRO A 219 -8.24 -21.28 -13.02
N GLN A 220 -7.44 -20.34 -12.63
CA GLN A 220 -7.55 -18.96 -13.10
C GLN A 220 -6.82 -18.70 -14.42
N GLY A 221 -5.97 -19.61 -14.84
CA GLY A 221 -5.20 -19.51 -16.06
C GLY A 221 -4.14 -18.42 -16.05
N VAL A 222 -3.08 -18.59 -16.82
CA VAL A 222 -2.08 -17.56 -17.06
C VAL A 222 -2.04 -17.26 -18.53
N THR A 223 -1.83 -16.00 -18.83
CA THR A 223 -1.59 -15.56 -20.18
C THR A 223 -0.54 -14.51 -20.21
N GLY A 224 0.40 -14.60 -21.09
CA GLY A 224 1.35 -13.55 -21.39
C GLY A 224 2.40 -13.27 -20.30
N ASP A 225 2.49 -14.06 -19.25
CA ASP A 225 3.56 -13.94 -18.26
C ASP A 225 4.86 -14.50 -18.83
N TYR A 226 5.70 -13.62 -19.34
CA TYR A 226 6.96 -13.98 -19.98
C TYR A 226 7.92 -14.67 -19.02
N PHE A 227 8.04 -14.19 -17.78
CA PHE A 227 8.91 -14.77 -16.76
C PHE A 227 8.18 -15.75 -15.84
N HIS A 228 7.21 -16.53 -16.31
CA HIS A 228 6.41 -17.40 -15.45
C HIS A 228 7.24 -18.42 -14.66
N PHE A 229 8.31 -18.94 -15.22
CA PHE A 229 9.35 -19.75 -14.57
C PHE A 229 10.68 -19.08 -14.89
N PRO A 230 11.16 -18.11 -14.04
CA PRO A 230 12.14 -17.12 -14.50
C PRO A 230 13.49 -17.66 -14.92
N TYR A 231 13.91 -18.78 -14.35
CA TYR A 231 15.29 -19.30 -14.47
C TYR A 231 15.78 -19.45 -15.92
N PRO A 232 15.12 -20.21 -16.81
CA PRO A 232 15.64 -20.42 -18.16
C PRO A 232 15.51 -19.20 -19.09
N TYR A 233 14.76 -18.19 -18.66
CA TYR A 233 14.73 -16.89 -19.35
C TYR A 233 15.93 -16.01 -19.01
N LEU A 234 16.67 -16.34 -17.94
CA LEU A 234 17.76 -15.52 -17.41
C LEU A 234 19.11 -16.19 -17.58
N VAL A 235 19.22 -17.47 -17.21
CA VAL A 235 20.52 -18.16 -17.12
C VAL A 235 20.56 -19.46 -17.89
N ASP A 236 21.76 -19.80 -18.35
CA ASP A 236 22.12 -21.11 -18.85
C ASP A 236 22.75 -21.92 -17.72
N VAL A 237 22.21 -23.10 -17.42
CA VAL A 237 22.65 -23.88 -16.27
C VAL A 237 23.49 -25.06 -16.76
N PRO A 238 24.78 -25.15 -16.40
CA PRO A 238 25.63 -26.26 -16.79
C PRO A 238 25.02 -27.60 -16.36
N GLY A 239 25.02 -28.58 -17.24
CA GLY A 239 24.44 -29.89 -16.98
C GLY A 239 22.95 -30.02 -17.39
N TYR A 240 22.33 -28.94 -17.83
CA TYR A 240 20.92 -28.91 -18.23
C TYR A 240 20.74 -28.34 -19.65
N ALA A 241 21.55 -28.80 -20.60
CA ALA A 241 21.57 -28.28 -21.98
C ALA A 241 20.22 -28.40 -22.73
N ASP A 242 19.36 -29.33 -22.31
CA ASP A 242 18.04 -29.55 -22.91
C ASP A 242 16.96 -28.61 -22.38
N VAL A 243 17.23 -27.87 -21.30
CA VAL A 243 16.27 -26.93 -20.71
C VAL A 243 16.17 -25.69 -21.59
N ARG A 244 14.97 -25.44 -22.11
CA ARG A 244 14.71 -24.34 -23.04
C ARG A 244 13.29 -23.81 -22.88
N VAL A 245 13.12 -22.54 -23.24
CA VAL A 245 11.83 -21.85 -23.28
C VAL A 245 11.33 -21.90 -24.71
N MET A 246 10.14 -22.46 -24.91
CA MET A 246 9.47 -22.53 -26.20
C MET A 246 8.30 -21.53 -26.23
N GLN A 247 8.35 -20.58 -27.14
CA GLN A 247 7.24 -19.66 -27.41
C GLN A 247 6.20 -20.36 -28.27
N LEU A 248 4.94 -20.40 -27.81
CA LEU A 248 3.83 -21.10 -28.45
C LEU A 248 2.91 -20.13 -29.21
N THR A 249 2.88 -18.88 -28.78
CA THR A 249 2.02 -17.84 -29.34
C THR A 249 2.80 -16.56 -29.55
N THR A 250 2.29 -15.67 -30.38
CA THR A 250 2.73 -14.28 -30.40
C THR A 250 2.38 -13.61 -29.05
N PRO A 251 3.05 -12.48 -28.70
CA PRO A 251 2.74 -11.77 -27.44
C PRO A 251 1.28 -11.32 -27.30
N ASP A 252 0.55 -11.13 -28.40
CA ASP A 252 -0.89 -10.83 -28.44
C ASP A 252 -1.78 -12.09 -28.39
N GLY A 253 -1.18 -13.26 -28.17
CA GLY A 253 -1.89 -14.53 -27.92
C GLY A 253 -2.32 -15.31 -29.15
N LYS A 254 -1.86 -14.99 -30.36
CA LYS A 254 -2.14 -15.75 -31.56
C LYS A 254 -1.19 -16.97 -31.66
N PRO A 255 -1.70 -18.19 -31.90
CA PRO A 255 -0.85 -19.36 -32.05
C PRO A 255 0.23 -19.18 -33.14
N LEU A 256 1.45 -19.60 -32.82
CA LEU A 256 2.52 -19.70 -33.83
C LEU A 256 2.33 -20.96 -34.69
N PRO A 257 2.78 -20.95 -35.95
CA PRO A 257 2.73 -22.13 -36.81
C PRO A 257 3.50 -23.34 -36.24
N ALA A 258 4.57 -23.07 -35.51
CA ALA A 258 5.36 -24.03 -34.76
C ALA A 258 5.96 -23.32 -33.53
N PRO A 259 6.22 -24.04 -32.41
CA PRO A 259 6.93 -23.47 -31.27
C PRO A 259 8.30 -22.92 -31.67
N VAL A 260 8.66 -21.75 -31.14
CA VAL A 260 9.96 -21.08 -31.42
C VAL A 260 10.73 -21.00 -30.09
N GLN A 261 11.96 -21.46 -30.09
CA GLN A 261 12.83 -21.35 -28.93
C GLN A 261 13.21 -19.89 -28.69
N VAL A 262 13.10 -19.44 -27.43
CA VAL A 262 13.66 -18.15 -27.01
C VAL A 262 15.17 -18.19 -27.20
N SER A 263 15.71 -17.21 -27.94
CA SER A 263 17.10 -17.24 -28.36
C SER A 263 18.07 -17.03 -27.15
N LYS A 264 19.31 -17.44 -27.38
CA LYS A 264 20.37 -17.23 -26.38
C LYS A 264 20.61 -15.74 -26.17
N GLU A 265 20.59 -14.96 -27.24
CA GLU A 265 20.78 -13.51 -27.22
C GLU A 265 19.68 -12.81 -26.39
N GLU A 266 18.43 -13.25 -26.51
CA GLU A 266 17.32 -12.73 -25.71
C GLU A 266 17.49 -13.08 -24.23
N ARG A 267 17.88 -14.31 -23.94
CA ARG A 267 18.18 -14.73 -22.56
C ARG A 267 19.32 -13.91 -21.96
N GLU A 268 20.41 -13.72 -22.68
CA GLU A 268 21.55 -12.89 -22.26
C GLU A 268 21.12 -11.44 -22.01
N LYS A 269 20.31 -10.87 -22.87
CA LYS A 269 19.74 -9.54 -22.72
C LYS A 269 18.85 -9.42 -21.47
N ASN A 270 18.03 -10.43 -21.20
CA ASN A 270 17.21 -10.47 -19.98
C ASN A 270 18.07 -10.43 -18.73
N PHE A 271 19.14 -11.24 -18.72
CA PHE A 271 20.03 -11.32 -17.57
C PHE A 271 20.92 -10.09 -17.44
N GLU A 272 21.38 -9.51 -18.53
CA GLU A 272 22.10 -8.23 -18.50
C GLU A 272 21.23 -7.13 -17.86
N MET A 273 19.93 -7.09 -18.18
CA MET A 273 19.02 -6.13 -17.57
C MET A 273 18.82 -6.39 -16.08
N LEU A 274 18.70 -7.64 -15.64
CA LEU A 274 18.61 -7.96 -14.21
C LEU A 274 19.88 -7.51 -13.45
N ARG A 275 21.07 -7.77 -14.01
CA ARG A 275 22.35 -7.29 -13.45
C ARG A 275 22.37 -5.76 -13.37
N TYR A 276 21.96 -5.07 -14.44
CA TYR A 276 21.88 -3.62 -14.47
C TYR A 276 20.94 -3.07 -13.39
N ILE A 277 19.72 -3.60 -13.30
CA ILE A 277 18.71 -3.17 -12.32
C ILE A 277 19.22 -3.39 -10.89
N SER A 278 19.82 -4.54 -10.62
CA SER A 278 20.41 -4.87 -9.33
C SER A 278 21.50 -3.87 -8.95
N ALA A 279 22.44 -3.62 -9.85
CA ALA A 279 23.56 -2.69 -9.63
C ALA A 279 23.08 -1.24 -9.41
N GLU A 280 22.12 -0.77 -10.23
CA GLU A 280 21.57 0.58 -10.11
C GLU A 280 20.78 0.77 -8.80
N THR A 281 20.09 -0.29 -8.34
CA THR A 281 19.39 -0.29 -7.04
C THR A 281 20.40 -0.12 -5.89
N GLY A 282 21.45 -0.93 -5.88
CA GLY A 282 22.51 -0.83 -4.88
C GLY A 282 23.27 0.50 -4.93
N ALA A 283 23.49 1.06 -6.13
CA ALA A 283 24.17 2.35 -6.31
C ALA A 283 23.41 3.53 -5.68
N ARG A 284 22.12 3.39 -5.42
CA ARG A 284 21.25 4.37 -4.72
C ARG A 284 21.06 4.08 -3.23
N GLY A 285 21.76 3.08 -2.71
CA GLY A 285 21.60 2.65 -1.31
C GLY A 285 20.27 1.92 -1.01
N LEU A 286 19.54 1.53 -2.04
CA LEU A 286 18.34 0.71 -1.90
C LEU A 286 18.72 -0.76 -1.73
N GLN A 287 17.97 -1.49 -0.91
CA GLN A 287 18.03 -2.94 -0.86
C GLN A 287 17.34 -3.51 -2.10
N PHE A 288 18.03 -4.35 -2.86
CA PHE A 288 17.41 -5.04 -3.98
C PHE A 288 16.85 -6.39 -3.53
N GLN A 289 15.54 -6.56 -3.75
CA GLN A 289 14.78 -7.80 -3.48
C GLN A 289 14.36 -8.39 -4.82
N LEU A 290 14.66 -9.66 -5.05
CA LEU A 290 14.18 -10.39 -6.23
C LEU A 290 13.01 -11.29 -5.83
N GLY A 291 11.83 -11.06 -6.41
CA GLY A 291 10.66 -11.91 -6.20
C GLY A 291 10.60 -13.00 -7.26
N ILE A 292 10.54 -14.26 -6.82
CA ILE A 292 10.31 -15.44 -7.66
C ILE A 292 9.03 -16.10 -7.17
N TRP A 293 7.92 -15.82 -7.86
CA TRP A 293 6.60 -16.18 -7.37
C TRP A 293 6.09 -17.52 -7.86
N THR A 294 6.51 -17.96 -9.07
CA THR A 294 6.10 -19.24 -9.66
C THR A 294 7.32 -20.13 -9.90
N HIS A 295 7.18 -21.37 -9.53
CA HIS A 295 8.18 -22.41 -9.71
C HIS A 295 7.67 -23.59 -10.55
N ALA A 296 6.43 -23.54 -11.02
CA ALA A 296 5.93 -24.49 -12.00
C ALA A 296 6.63 -24.28 -13.34
N TYR A 297 7.27 -25.32 -13.87
CA TYR A 297 7.85 -25.31 -15.19
C TYR A 297 6.88 -25.80 -16.27
N GLN A 298 5.79 -26.45 -15.91
CA GLN A 298 4.73 -26.90 -16.80
C GLN A 298 3.41 -26.21 -16.48
N TRP A 299 2.73 -25.77 -17.52
CA TRP A 299 1.40 -25.15 -17.44
C TRP A 299 0.32 -26.18 -17.73
N THR A 300 0.14 -27.15 -16.85
CA THR A 300 -0.78 -28.27 -17.04
C THR A 300 -2.25 -27.89 -16.88
N ARG A 301 -2.53 -26.76 -16.21
CA ARG A 301 -3.89 -26.29 -15.88
C ARG A 301 -4.26 -24.96 -16.51
N SER A 302 -3.37 -24.38 -17.30
CA SER A 302 -3.55 -23.09 -17.94
C SER A 302 -3.63 -23.23 -19.45
N PRO A 303 -4.81 -23.50 -20.03
CA PRO A 303 -4.97 -23.50 -21.47
C PRO A 303 -4.66 -22.10 -22.02
N GLY A 304 -3.79 -22.02 -23.00
CA GLY A 304 -3.39 -20.75 -23.63
C GLY A 304 -2.16 -20.10 -22.98
N ALA A 305 -1.30 -20.86 -22.32
CA ALA A 305 0.04 -20.40 -21.98
C ALA A 305 0.80 -19.95 -23.25
N HIS A 306 1.50 -18.83 -23.14
CA HIS A 306 2.27 -18.28 -24.29
C HIS A 306 3.60 -18.98 -24.47
N HIS A 307 4.13 -19.56 -23.41
CA HIS A 307 5.42 -20.22 -23.37
C HIS A 307 5.32 -21.59 -22.69
N ASN A 308 6.21 -22.50 -23.05
CA ASN A 308 6.39 -23.80 -22.41
C ASN A 308 7.87 -23.99 -22.08
N ILE A 309 8.16 -24.72 -21.01
CA ILE A 309 9.52 -25.10 -20.64
C ILE A 309 9.70 -26.59 -20.96
N GLU A 310 10.71 -26.89 -21.73
CA GLU A 310 11.12 -28.25 -22.09
C GLU A 310 12.42 -28.64 -21.39
N GLY A 311 12.71 -29.93 -21.30
CA GLY A 311 13.98 -30.48 -20.79
C GLY A 311 14.05 -30.65 -19.28
N LEU A 312 12.99 -30.32 -18.52
CA LEU A 312 12.89 -30.59 -17.08
C LEU A 312 11.98 -31.79 -16.81
N THR A 313 12.35 -32.54 -15.77
CA THR A 313 11.52 -33.61 -15.18
C THR A 313 11.27 -33.29 -13.70
N PRO A 314 10.31 -33.96 -13.05
CA PRO A 314 10.10 -33.80 -11.59
C PRO A 314 11.37 -34.08 -10.78
N GLU A 315 12.22 -35.01 -11.21
CA GLU A 315 13.46 -35.40 -10.52
C GLU A 315 14.55 -34.33 -10.64
N THR A 316 14.62 -33.63 -11.76
CA THR A 316 15.66 -32.63 -12.01
C THR A 316 15.23 -31.21 -11.59
N HIS A 317 13.94 -30.97 -11.37
CA HIS A 317 13.35 -29.64 -11.19
C HIS A 317 13.96 -28.86 -10.01
N ALA A 318 13.99 -29.43 -8.81
CA ALA A 318 14.49 -28.74 -7.62
C ALA A 318 15.99 -28.40 -7.75
N ALA A 319 16.80 -29.35 -8.22
CA ALA A 319 18.24 -29.17 -8.43
C ALA A 319 18.52 -28.10 -9.50
N TYR A 320 17.76 -28.10 -10.59
CA TYR A 320 17.87 -27.07 -11.62
C TYR A 320 17.57 -25.67 -11.05
N CYS A 321 16.50 -25.53 -10.27
CA CYS A 321 16.16 -24.25 -9.65
C CYS A 321 17.25 -23.76 -8.70
N ARG A 322 17.83 -24.66 -7.88
CA ARG A 322 18.98 -24.36 -7.01
C ARG A 322 20.17 -23.83 -7.80
N ASP A 323 20.59 -24.58 -8.82
CA ASP A 323 21.80 -24.25 -9.60
C ASP A 323 21.61 -22.94 -10.39
N ALA A 324 20.44 -22.74 -10.96
CA ALA A 324 20.08 -21.48 -11.61
C ALA A 324 20.09 -20.29 -10.64
N LEU A 325 19.51 -20.47 -9.47
CA LEU A 325 19.49 -19.43 -8.43
C LEU A 325 20.91 -19.11 -7.93
N ALA A 326 21.75 -20.12 -7.78
CA ALA A 326 23.16 -19.91 -7.39
C ALA A 326 23.92 -19.06 -8.41
N ILE A 327 23.70 -19.27 -9.72
CA ILE A 327 24.26 -18.44 -10.78
C ILE A 327 23.74 -17.00 -10.67
N ILE A 328 22.43 -16.81 -10.51
CA ILE A 328 21.82 -15.50 -10.37
C ILE A 328 22.39 -14.73 -9.17
N LEU A 329 22.49 -15.39 -8.01
CA LEU A 329 23.04 -14.77 -6.79
C LEU A 329 24.52 -14.41 -6.93
N LYS A 330 25.31 -15.21 -7.66
CA LYS A 330 26.71 -14.95 -7.93
C LYS A 330 26.90 -13.75 -8.86
N GLU A 331 26.14 -13.68 -9.93
CA GLU A 331 26.26 -12.65 -10.97
C GLU A 331 25.56 -11.34 -10.60
N CYS A 332 24.63 -11.37 -9.64
CA CYS A 332 23.93 -10.20 -9.11
C CYS A 332 24.20 -10.05 -7.61
N PRO A 333 25.43 -9.62 -7.21
CA PRO A 333 25.83 -9.53 -5.80
C PRO A 333 25.01 -8.52 -4.98
N GLU A 334 24.31 -7.60 -5.62
CA GLU A 334 23.46 -6.60 -4.98
C GLU A 334 22.08 -7.14 -4.59
N ILE A 335 21.72 -8.38 -4.95
CA ILE A 335 20.51 -9.03 -4.43
C ILE A 335 20.71 -9.30 -2.95
N GLN A 336 19.99 -8.59 -2.10
CA GLN A 336 20.04 -8.70 -0.64
C GLN A 336 18.87 -9.50 -0.06
N GLY A 337 17.92 -9.90 -0.88
CA GLY A 337 16.83 -10.76 -0.46
C GLY A 337 16.06 -11.37 -1.61
N LEU A 338 15.34 -12.43 -1.30
CA LEU A 338 14.49 -13.19 -2.21
C LEU A 338 13.08 -13.28 -1.63
N THR A 339 12.07 -13.05 -2.45
CA THR A 339 10.67 -13.22 -2.08
C THR A 339 10.10 -14.44 -2.78
N PHE A 340 9.56 -15.37 -2.00
CA PHE A 340 8.97 -16.62 -2.50
C PHE A 340 7.48 -16.73 -2.20
N ARG A 341 6.74 -17.26 -3.15
CA ARG A 341 5.41 -17.78 -2.95
C ARG A 341 5.52 -19.27 -2.64
N VAL A 342 5.48 -19.65 -1.34
CA VAL A 342 5.65 -21.03 -0.89
C VAL A 342 4.35 -21.84 -0.88
N HIS A 343 3.23 -21.23 -1.17
CA HIS A 343 1.93 -21.90 -1.28
C HIS A 343 1.64 -22.41 -2.69
N GLY A 344 0.62 -23.26 -2.82
CA GLY A 344 0.27 -23.97 -4.04
C GLY A 344 0.10 -23.12 -5.31
N GLU A 345 -0.16 -21.81 -5.17
CA GLU A 345 -0.20 -20.90 -6.32
C GLU A 345 1.15 -20.73 -7.04
N SER A 346 2.25 -21.18 -6.44
CA SER A 346 3.56 -21.23 -7.11
C SER A 346 3.67 -22.38 -8.11
N GLY A 347 2.70 -23.29 -8.11
CA GLY A 347 2.74 -24.58 -8.83
C GLY A 347 3.47 -25.70 -8.07
N ILE A 348 4.07 -25.39 -6.92
CA ILE A 348 4.64 -26.39 -6.01
C ILE A 348 3.59 -26.73 -4.96
N PRO A 349 3.21 -28.01 -4.80
CA PRO A 349 2.26 -28.40 -3.77
C PRO A 349 2.74 -27.99 -2.38
N GLU A 350 1.83 -27.46 -1.58
CA GLU A 350 2.14 -27.12 -0.19
C GLU A 350 2.60 -28.38 0.57
N GLY A 351 3.58 -28.23 1.47
CA GLY A 351 4.20 -29.37 2.13
C GLY A 351 5.35 -30.04 1.35
N SER A 352 5.68 -29.57 0.15
CA SER A 352 6.84 -30.06 -0.61
C SER A 352 8.16 -29.52 -0.03
N TYR A 353 8.41 -29.82 1.25
CA TYR A 353 9.59 -29.31 1.96
C TYR A 353 10.92 -29.65 1.30
N PRO A 354 11.15 -30.88 0.74
CA PRO A 354 12.41 -31.18 0.07
C PRO A 354 12.74 -30.28 -1.11
N PHE A 355 11.72 -29.79 -1.85
CA PHE A 355 11.92 -28.84 -2.94
C PHE A 355 12.49 -27.52 -2.41
N TRP A 356 11.88 -26.98 -1.36
CA TRP A 356 12.30 -25.72 -0.77
C TRP A 356 13.66 -25.82 -0.05
N GLU A 357 13.91 -26.94 0.62
CA GLU A 357 15.20 -27.23 1.27
C GLU A 357 16.33 -27.21 0.22
N THR A 358 16.15 -27.91 -0.91
CA THR A 358 17.09 -27.90 -2.02
C THR A 358 17.30 -26.49 -2.58
N LEU A 359 16.22 -25.72 -2.77
CA LEU A 359 16.33 -24.35 -3.29
C LEU A 359 17.09 -23.43 -2.32
N PHE A 360 16.88 -23.58 -1.02
CA PHE A 360 17.52 -22.76 0.01
C PHE A 360 19.02 -23.05 0.16
N GLU A 361 19.51 -24.19 -0.33
CA GLU A 361 20.96 -24.47 -0.42
C GLU A 361 21.70 -23.41 -1.24
N ALA A 362 21.09 -22.92 -2.34
CA ALA A 362 21.68 -21.85 -3.14
C ALA A 362 21.84 -20.56 -2.34
N ILE A 363 20.93 -20.28 -1.41
CA ILE A 363 20.95 -19.06 -0.59
C ILE A 363 22.00 -19.19 0.51
N SER A 364 21.99 -20.31 1.25
CA SER A 364 22.98 -20.56 2.31
C SER A 364 24.40 -20.68 1.76
N GLY A 365 24.58 -21.18 0.54
CA GLY A 365 25.85 -21.34 -0.13
C GLY A 365 26.40 -20.08 -0.83
N CYS A 366 25.66 -18.98 -0.89
CA CYS A 366 26.08 -17.80 -1.69
C CYS A 366 27.18 -16.94 -1.02
N GLY A 367 27.63 -17.26 0.20
CA GLY A 367 28.74 -16.61 0.89
C GLY A 367 28.42 -15.22 1.48
N ARG A 368 27.17 -14.78 1.48
CA ARG A 368 26.70 -13.49 2.03
C ARG A 368 25.31 -13.61 2.62
N SER A 369 24.89 -12.63 3.39
CA SER A 369 23.53 -12.60 3.94
C SER A 369 22.53 -12.23 2.83
N VAL A 370 21.54 -13.12 2.61
CA VAL A 370 20.42 -12.90 1.69
C VAL A 370 19.13 -13.26 2.41
N GLU A 371 18.25 -12.29 2.58
CA GLU A 371 16.98 -12.44 3.27
C GLU A 371 16.05 -13.42 2.54
N ILE A 372 15.39 -14.31 3.27
CA ILE A 372 14.32 -15.18 2.79
C ILE A 372 12.99 -14.60 3.22
N ASP A 373 12.23 -14.07 2.27
CA ASP A 373 10.93 -13.48 2.50
C ASP A 373 9.85 -14.38 1.89
N MET A 374 8.95 -14.89 2.72
CA MET A 374 7.93 -15.85 2.32
C MET A 374 6.53 -15.27 2.53
N HIS A 375 5.64 -15.47 1.57
CA HIS A 375 4.25 -15.09 1.71
C HIS A 375 3.56 -15.95 2.78
N ALA A 376 2.78 -15.35 3.69
CA ALA A 376 2.19 -16.05 4.85
C ALA A 376 1.22 -17.19 4.48
N LYS A 377 0.54 -17.12 3.33
CA LYS A 377 -0.33 -18.19 2.85
C LYS A 377 0.46 -19.46 2.55
N GLY A 378 -0.01 -20.61 3.00
CA GLY A 378 0.65 -21.91 2.80
C GLY A 378 1.93 -22.12 3.63
N ILE A 379 2.21 -21.26 4.59
CA ILE A 379 3.30 -21.40 5.56
C ILE A 379 2.82 -22.15 6.79
N ASN A 380 3.73 -22.92 7.37
CA ASN A 380 3.61 -23.50 8.71
C ASN A 380 4.96 -23.44 9.43
N GLN A 381 4.99 -23.94 10.67
CA GLN A 381 6.21 -23.90 11.48
C GLN A 381 7.39 -24.67 10.85
N ILE A 382 7.10 -25.77 10.12
CA ILE A 382 8.15 -26.59 9.46
C ILE A 382 8.88 -25.74 8.41
N MET A 383 8.14 -24.98 7.60
CA MET A 383 8.72 -24.11 6.57
C MET A 383 9.56 -22.97 7.20
N ILE A 384 9.07 -22.37 8.28
CA ILE A 384 9.81 -21.34 9.03
C ILE A 384 11.10 -21.88 9.61
N ASP A 385 11.05 -23.04 10.26
CA ASP A 385 12.22 -23.66 10.87
C ASP A 385 13.26 -24.06 9.81
N MET A 386 12.81 -24.52 8.65
CA MET A 386 13.67 -24.81 7.50
C MET A 386 14.38 -23.55 6.99
N ALA A 387 13.65 -22.46 6.78
CA ALA A 387 14.25 -21.19 6.37
C ALA A 387 15.24 -20.68 7.43
N ALA A 388 14.89 -20.78 8.71
CA ALA A 388 15.75 -20.36 9.81
C ALA A 388 17.06 -21.17 9.95
N LYS A 389 17.04 -22.47 9.58
CA LYS A 389 18.24 -23.34 9.56
C LYS A 389 19.31 -22.86 8.57
N THR A 390 18.95 -22.09 7.55
CA THR A 390 19.91 -21.51 6.62
C THR A 390 20.85 -20.48 7.27
N GLY A 391 20.51 -19.98 8.46
CA GLY A 391 21.20 -18.86 9.12
C GLY A 391 20.91 -17.50 8.50
N MET A 392 20.03 -17.41 7.52
CA MET A 392 19.65 -16.17 6.84
C MET A 392 18.50 -15.46 7.58
N PRO A 393 18.38 -14.12 7.44
CA PRO A 393 17.21 -13.41 7.94
C PRO A 393 15.94 -13.94 7.28
N VAL A 394 14.90 -14.18 8.08
CA VAL A 394 13.61 -14.71 7.59
C VAL A 394 12.53 -13.66 7.80
N LYS A 395 11.73 -13.41 6.76
CA LYS A 395 10.50 -12.62 6.84
C LYS A 395 9.27 -13.42 6.42
N VAL A 396 8.16 -13.10 7.05
CA VAL A 396 6.84 -13.60 6.68
C VAL A 396 5.97 -12.42 6.25
N GLY A 397 5.52 -12.46 5.00
CA GLY A 397 4.74 -11.39 4.39
C GLY A 397 3.24 -11.58 4.59
N ALA A 398 2.61 -10.78 5.47
CA ALA A 398 1.17 -10.76 5.67
C ALA A 398 0.50 -9.70 4.79
N LYS A 399 -0.70 -9.99 4.26
CA LYS A 399 -1.50 -9.01 3.53
C LYS A 399 -2.18 -8.06 4.51
N SER A 400 -2.08 -6.74 4.30
CA SER A 400 -2.64 -5.74 5.22
C SER A 400 -4.18 -5.75 5.19
N TRP A 401 -4.78 -5.57 4.01
CA TRP A 401 -6.23 -5.55 3.79
C TRP A 401 -6.61 -6.57 2.71
N ALA A 402 -6.29 -7.83 2.94
CA ALA A 402 -6.44 -8.86 1.92
C ALA A 402 -5.69 -8.47 0.63
N GLU A 403 -6.34 -8.50 -0.52
CA GLU A 403 -5.78 -8.06 -1.80
C GLU A 403 -6.29 -6.66 -2.20
N GLN A 404 -6.72 -5.88 -1.22
CA GLN A 404 -7.27 -4.54 -1.38
C GLN A 404 -6.48 -3.53 -0.57
N MET A 405 -6.77 -2.25 -0.74
CA MET A 405 -6.30 -1.18 0.12
C MET A 405 -7.48 -0.65 0.94
N GLY A 406 -7.52 -0.97 2.23
CA GLY A 406 -8.51 -0.44 3.18
C GLY A 406 -8.07 0.86 3.82
N LEU A 407 -8.73 1.23 4.93
CA LEU A 407 -8.38 2.41 5.72
C LEU A 407 -7.00 2.26 6.40
N GLY A 408 -6.42 3.38 6.81
CA GLY A 408 -5.07 3.47 7.39
C GLY A 408 -4.96 2.98 8.84
N TYR A 409 -5.62 1.88 9.21
CA TYR A 409 -5.51 1.25 10.51
C TYR A 409 -5.29 -0.26 10.38
N HIS A 410 -4.90 -0.91 11.45
CA HIS A 410 -4.70 -2.35 11.46
C HIS A 410 -6.02 -3.05 11.79
N GLN A 411 -6.42 -3.98 10.93
CA GLN A 411 -7.69 -4.72 11.04
C GLN A 411 -7.89 -5.32 12.43
N ALA A 412 -8.97 -4.95 13.11
CA ALA A 412 -9.25 -5.40 14.49
C ALA A 412 -9.71 -6.85 14.54
N ASP A 413 -10.45 -7.31 13.53
CA ASP A 413 -10.91 -8.69 13.43
C ASP A 413 -10.87 -9.17 11.98
N ILE A 414 -10.87 -10.47 11.77
CA ILE A 414 -10.96 -11.08 10.45
C ILE A 414 -12.31 -11.80 10.34
N ARG A 415 -13.00 -11.61 9.23
CA ARG A 415 -14.30 -12.28 9.04
C ARG A 415 -14.13 -13.78 8.91
N GLU A 416 -15.11 -14.53 9.41
CA GLU A 416 -15.11 -16.00 9.39
C GLU A 416 -14.85 -16.63 8.01
N LEU A 417 -15.31 -15.95 6.96
CA LEU A 417 -15.13 -16.39 5.59
C LEU A 417 -13.66 -16.51 5.17
N GLU A 418 -12.78 -15.72 5.78
CA GLU A 418 -11.35 -15.68 5.48
C GLU A 418 -10.53 -16.62 6.36
N ILE A 419 -11.14 -17.23 7.38
CA ILE A 419 -10.45 -18.16 8.27
C ILE A 419 -10.42 -19.54 7.61
N PRO A 420 -9.26 -20.21 7.49
CA PRO A 420 -9.17 -21.58 7.01
C PRO A 420 -10.04 -22.53 7.84
N ARG A 421 -10.70 -23.46 7.20
CA ARG A 421 -11.59 -24.45 7.84
C ARG A 421 -10.91 -25.81 7.90
N PRO A 422 -10.77 -26.41 9.09
CA PRO A 422 -10.15 -27.71 9.26
C PRO A 422 -10.86 -28.86 8.50
N ASP A 423 -12.14 -28.68 8.21
CA ASP A 423 -13.00 -29.63 7.49
C ASP A 423 -12.89 -29.49 5.96
N ARG A 424 -12.25 -28.47 5.45
CA ARG A 424 -11.85 -28.38 4.05
C ARG A 424 -10.67 -29.29 3.78
N ASN A 425 -10.94 -30.51 3.47
CA ASN A 425 -9.93 -31.48 3.11
C ASN A 425 -9.51 -31.30 1.63
N GLU A 426 -8.77 -30.23 1.34
CA GLU A 426 -8.13 -30.09 0.04
C GLU A 426 -6.75 -30.75 0.14
N SER A 427 -6.69 -32.00 -0.31
CA SER A 427 -5.43 -32.71 -0.52
C SER A 427 -4.68 -32.08 -1.70
N GLY A 428 -3.36 -32.24 -1.75
CA GLY A 428 -2.54 -31.83 -2.88
C GLY A 428 -2.07 -30.39 -2.82
N LEU A 429 -2.39 -29.59 -3.84
CA LEU A 429 -1.77 -28.28 -4.07
C LEU A 429 -1.90 -27.31 -2.87
N PHE A 430 -3.00 -27.35 -2.12
CA PHE A 430 -3.35 -26.41 -1.04
C PHE A 430 -3.50 -27.11 0.34
N SER A 431 -2.78 -28.15 0.58
CA SER A 431 -2.93 -29.01 1.78
C SER A 431 -2.69 -28.28 3.11
N VAL A 432 -1.83 -27.27 3.13
CA VAL A 432 -1.50 -26.49 4.33
C VAL A 432 -2.47 -25.31 4.51
N SER A 433 -2.67 -24.51 3.48
CA SER A 433 -3.45 -23.25 3.59
C SER A 433 -4.93 -23.48 3.90
N ASN A 434 -5.47 -24.67 3.67
CA ASN A 434 -6.86 -25.01 3.99
C ASN A 434 -7.07 -25.51 5.41
N GLY A 435 -6.06 -26.09 6.05
CA GLY A 435 -6.15 -26.64 7.40
C GLY A 435 -5.55 -25.76 8.50
N GLU A 436 -4.61 -24.90 8.17
CA GLU A 436 -3.89 -24.07 9.12
C GLU A 436 -4.59 -22.76 9.43
N ARG A 437 -5.21 -22.63 10.59
CA ARG A 437 -5.80 -21.35 11.06
C ARG A 437 -4.74 -20.32 11.46
N ARG A 438 -3.55 -20.76 11.76
CA ARG A 438 -2.46 -19.97 12.30
C ARG A 438 -1.96 -18.92 11.32
N PHE A 439 -1.77 -19.32 10.07
CA PHE A 439 -1.26 -18.43 9.01
C PHE A 439 -2.38 -18.17 8.00
N THR A 440 -3.28 -17.28 8.36
CA THR A 440 -4.45 -16.97 7.54
C THR A 440 -4.07 -16.41 6.18
N ARG A 441 -4.92 -16.64 5.18
CA ARG A 441 -4.76 -16.10 3.84
C ARG A 441 -4.72 -14.58 3.85
N TYR A 442 -5.56 -13.97 4.68
CA TYR A 442 -5.70 -12.54 4.82
C TYR A 442 -5.63 -12.16 6.31
N GLY A 443 -4.86 -11.14 6.63
CA GLY A 443 -4.66 -10.73 8.00
C GLY A 443 -3.36 -11.29 8.59
N TYR A 444 -3.19 -11.10 9.87
CA TYR A 444 -1.95 -11.43 10.61
C TYR A 444 -2.08 -12.67 11.51
N ALA A 445 -3.30 -13.12 11.77
CA ALA A 445 -3.58 -14.26 12.66
C ALA A 445 -2.70 -14.27 13.93
N ASP A 446 -1.95 -15.36 14.15
CA ASP A 446 -1.07 -15.54 15.29
C ASP A 446 0.41 -15.24 15.01
N LEU A 447 0.72 -14.47 13.97
CA LEU A 447 2.11 -14.15 13.58
C LEU A 447 2.90 -13.40 14.67
N TYR A 448 2.22 -12.78 15.62
CA TYR A 448 2.83 -11.92 16.65
C TYR A 448 3.31 -12.67 17.91
N GLN A 449 3.52 -13.96 17.83
CA GLN A 449 4.11 -14.72 18.95
C GLN A 449 5.47 -14.13 19.38
N GLU A 450 5.68 -14.05 20.68
CA GLU A 450 7.00 -13.73 21.22
C GLU A 450 7.98 -14.89 20.96
N GLY A 451 9.26 -14.54 20.80
CA GLY A 451 10.31 -15.53 20.50
C GLY A 451 10.27 -16.09 19.08
N ARG A 452 9.46 -15.53 18.21
CA ARG A 452 9.43 -15.89 16.79
C ARG A 452 10.80 -15.71 16.13
N LYS A 453 11.17 -16.64 15.25
CA LYS A 453 12.42 -16.63 14.48
C LYS A 453 12.30 -15.93 13.12
N TYR A 454 11.25 -15.17 12.91
CA TYR A 454 10.98 -14.44 11.69
C TYR A 454 10.54 -13.01 12.00
N ASP A 455 10.73 -12.15 11.06
CA ASP A 455 10.17 -10.79 11.07
C ASP A 455 8.87 -10.76 10.28
N ILE A 456 8.01 -9.77 10.53
CA ILE A 456 6.73 -9.61 9.84
C ILE A 456 6.83 -8.42 8.91
N LEU A 457 6.43 -8.63 7.64
CA LEU A 457 6.33 -7.57 6.65
C LEU A 457 4.90 -7.50 6.14
N PHE A 458 4.27 -6.33 6.27
CA PHE A 458 2.96 -6.15 5.67
C PHE A 458 3.07 -5.84 4.18
N ARG A 459 2.14 -6.41 3.40
CA ARG A 459 2.00 -6.14 1.97
C ARG A 459 0.67 -5.48 1.68
N LEU A 460 0.74 -4.35 0.99
CA LEU A 460 -0.40 -3.60 0.54
C LEU A 460 -0.59 -3.81 -0.97
N TRP A 461 -1.68 -4.48 -1.31
CA TRP A 461 -2.08 -4.70 -2.69
C TRP A 461 -3.02 -3.59 -3.15
N PRO A 462 -2.77 -2.91 -4.26
CA PRO A 462 -3.63 -1.82 -4.73
C PRO A 462 -4.83 -2.34 -5.54
N GLY A 463 -5.49 -3.39 -5.07
CA GLY A 463 -6.68 -3.93 -5.73
C GLY A 463 -7.84 -2.95 -5.79
N THR A 464 -7.89 -2.01 -4.84
CA THR A 464 -8.89 -0.96 -4.73
C THR A 464 -8.61 0.21 -5.68
N GLN A 465 -7.36 0.61 -5.83
CA GLN A 465 -6.95 1.81 -6.56
C GLN A 465 -5.79 1.48 -7.51
N ARG A 466 -6.13 1.03 -8.71
CA ARG A 466 -5.17 0.61 -9.74
C ARG A 466 -4.88 1.72 -10.75
N HIS A 467 -5.92 2.46 -11.15
CA HIS A 467 -5.85 3.46 -12.20
C HIS A 467 -5.88 4.88 -11.69
N LEU A 468 -6.84 5.16 -10.81
CA LEU A 468 -7.07 6.52 -10.32
C LEU A 468 -5.95 6.95 -9.38
N LEU A 469 -5.55 8.21 -9.50
CA LEU A 469 -4.55 8.80 -8.61
C LEU A 469 -5.06 8.82 -7.17
N TRP A 470 -4.20 8.52 -6.23
CA TRP A 470 -4.47 8.58 -4.80
C TRP A 470 -3.30 9.20 -4.03
N GLY A 471 -3.60 9.78 -2.88
CA GLY A 471 -2.59 10.42 -2.04
C GLY A 471 -3.24 11.21 -0.91
N ASP A 472 -3.44 10.53 0.24
CA ASP A 472 -3.92 11.14 1.47
C ASP A 472 -2.81 11.06 2.54
N PRO A 473 -2.26 12.20 3.01
CA PRO A 473 -1.24 12.20 4.04
C PRO A 473 -1.70 11.55 5.36
N ALA A 474 -2.96 11.75 5.76
CA ALA A 474 -3.48 11.16 6.99
C ALA A 474 -3.54 9.63 6.89
N MET A 475 -4.00 9.10 5.77
CA MET A 475 -4.03 7.65 5.53
C MET A 475 -2.62 7.06 5.46
N ALA A 476 -1.67 7.74 4.81
CA ALA A 476 -0.28 7.29 4.74
C ALA A 476 0.39 7.27 6.13
N ALA A 477 0.10 8.25 7.00
CA ALA A 477 0.55 8.25 8.39
C ALA A 477 -0.08 7.09 9.18
N GLY A 478 -1.39 6.84 9.03
CA GLY A 478 -2.07 5.69 9.64
C GLY A 478 -1.47 4.35 9.20
N TYR A 479 -1.16 4.19 7.92
CA TYR A 479 -0.44 3.01 7.42
C TYR A 479 0.98 2.89 7.95
N SER A 480 1.66 4.01 8.25
CA SER A 480 2.95 3.99 8.93
C SER A 480 2.85 3.36 10.32
N GLU A 481 1.82 3.73 11.09
CA GLU A 481 1.54 3.13 12.40
C GLU A 481 1.19 1.63 12.27
N THR A 482 0.39 1.27 11.26
CA THR A 482 0.06 -0.13 10.95
C THR A 482 1.31 -0.94 10.61
N ALA A 483 2.26 -0.36 9.88
CA ALA A 483 3.43 -1.05 9.35
C ALA A 483 4.41 -1.53 10.44
N HIS A 484 4.50 -0.82 11.57
CA HIS A 484 5.32 -1.26 12.72
C HIS A 484 4.51 -1.80 13.90
N PHE A 485 3.20 -2.01 13.70
CA PHE A 485 2.33 -2.62 14.70
C PHE A 485 2.95 -3.90 15.26
N CYS A 486 2.99 -4.00 16.58
CA CYS A 486 3.60 -5.13 17.26
C CYS A 486 5.03 -5.47 16.79
N ASN A 487 5.86 -4.44 16.59
CA ASN A 487 7.24 -4.55 16.15
C ASN A 487 7.43 -5.30 14.82
N ALA A 488 6.47 -5.15 13.89
CA ALA A 488 6.65 -5.60 12.51
C ALA A 488 7.75 -4.79 11.81
N ALA A 489 8.29 -5.33 10.72
CA ALA A 489 9.42 -4.71 10.00
C ALA A 489 9.02 -3.45 9.24
N GLY A 490 7.82 -3.42 8.69
CA GLY A 490 7.38 -2.33 7.84
C GLY A 490 6.36 -2.75 6.80
N LEU A 491 6.32 -2.00 5.70
CA LEU A 491 5.35 -2.18 4.63
C LEU A 491 6.03 -2.30 3.26
N GLU A 492 5.54 -3.23 2.45
CA GLU A 492 5.79 -3.30 1.02
C GLU A 492 4.52 -2.93 0.26
N ILE A 493 4.58 -1.88 -0.54
CA ILE A 493 3.49 -1.43 -1.39
C ILE A 493 3.69 -2.06 -2.77
N CYS A 494 2.71 -2.83 -3.26
CA CYS A 494 2.65 -3.11 -4.68
C CYS A 494 2.34 -1.80 -5.41
N GLU A 495 3.12 -1.47 -6.43
CA GLU A 495 2.94 -0.23 -7.16
C GLU A 495 1.51 -0.08 -7.72
N PRO A 496 1.02 1.15 -7.89
CA PRO A 496 -0.13 1.40 -8.74
C PRO A 496 0.10 0.81 -10.14
N LEU A 497 -0.94 0.40 -10.82
CA LEU A 497 -0.86 -0.32 -12.10
C LEU A 497 -0.25 -1.73 -12.03
N THR A 498 -0.07 -2.29 -10.85
CA THR A 498 0.30 -3.70 -10.72
C THR A 498 -0.86 -4.61 -11.08
N PHE A 499 -0.65 -5.45 -12.08
CA PHE A 499 -1.68 -6.34 -12.60
C PHE A 499 -1.77 -7.68 -11.87
N LYS A 500 -1.16 -7.79 -10.73
CA LYS A 500 -1.12 -9.01 -9.93
C LYS A 500 -1.08 -10.27 -10.80
N GLY A 501 -0.02 -10.31 -11.59
CA GLY A 501 0.51 -11.55 -12.14
C GLY A 501 -0.25 -12.14 -13.24
N ARG A 502 -1.16 -11.78 -13.88
CA ARG A 502 -1.78 -12.56 -14.95
C ARG A 502 -2.89 -11.87 -15.70
N GLU A 503 -3.18 -10.73 -15.21
CA GLU A 503 -4.35 -10.01 -15.65
C GLU A 503 -3.96 -8.81 -16.50
N GLY A 504 -2.85 -8.90 -17.24
CA GLY A 504 -2.45 -7.92 -18.23
C GLY A 504 -3.48 -7.83 -19.36
N SER A 505 -3.56 -6.68 -20.00
CA SER A 505 -4.49 -6.49 -21.12
C SER A 505 -4.09 -7.30 -22.37
N GLY A 506 -2.81 -7.65 -22.50
CA GLY A 506 -2.25 -8.25 -23.70
C GLY A 506 -2.16 -7.28 -24.89
N ILE A 507 -2.42 -6.00 -24.68
CA ILE A 507 -2.43 -4.96 -25.72
C ILE A 507 -1.18 -4.09 -25.59
N PRO A 508 -0.42 -3.83 -26.65
CA PRO A 508 0.70 -2.90 -26.62
C PRO A 508 0.28 -1.53 -26.08
N GLY A 509 1.01 -1.04 -25.10
CA GLY A 509 0.68 0.20 -24.37
C GLY A 509 -0.56 0.11 -23.48
N GLY A 510 -1.03 -1.09 -23.14
CA GLY A 510 -2.22 -1.36 -22.33
C GLY A 510 -2.12 -0.85 -20.89
N ARG A 511 -0.91 -0.70 -20.35
CA ARG A 511 -0.68 -0.06 -19.05
C ARG A 511 -1.18 1.38 -19.00
N CYS A 512 -1.24 2.08 -20.12
CA CYS A 512 -1.80 3.43 -20.19
C CYS A 512 -3.31 3.37 -20.44
N ALA A 513 -4.10 3.74 -19.42
CA ALA A 513 -5.56 3.76 -19.51
C ALA A 513 -6.11 5.02 -20.20
N TYR A 514 -5.30 6.05 -20.46
CA TYR A 514 -5.76 7.28 -21.08
C TYR A 514 -5.90 7.14 -22.60
N LEU A 515 -7.02 7.59 -23.11
CA LEU A 515 -7.25 7.78 -24.55
C LEU A 515 -6.51 9.03 -25.07
N ASP A 516 -6.52 10.09 -24.25
CA ASP A 516 -5.90 11.37 -24.59
C ASP A 516 -4.38 11.25 -24.54
N GLU A 517 -3.72 11.49 -25.68
CA GLU A 517 -2.28 11.37 -25.85
C GLU A 517 -1.48 12.31 -24.95
N GLU A 518 -1.99 13.51 -24.65
CA GLU A 518 -1.33 14.45 -23.73
C GLU A 518 -1.22 13.92 -22.30
N LEU A 519 -2.10 13.01 -21.92
CA LEU A 519 -2.11 12.38 -20.60
C LEU A 519 -1.26 11.11 -20.53
N GLN A 520 -0.81 10.59 -21.67
CA GLN A 520 0.00 9.38 -21.74
C GLN A 520 1.44 9.66 -21.30
N ARG A 521 2.05 8.73 -20.59
CA ARG A 521 3.43 8.82 -20.05
C ARG A 521 4.37 7.77 -20.63
N GLY A 522 3.91 6.98 -21.60
CA GLY A 522 4.69 5.89 -22.18
C GLY A 522 5.20 4.92 -21.11
N PRO A 523 6.47 4.49 -21.19
CA PRO A 523 7.07 3.61 -20.18
C PRO A 523 7.16 4.23 -18.78
N GLN A 524 7.16 5.57 -18.67
CA GLN A 524 7.27 6.33 -17.43
C GLN A 524 5.91 6.45 -16.69
N ASP A 525 5.13 5.37 -16.63
CA ASP A 525 3.78 5.30 -16.07
C ASP A 525 3.71 5.75 -14.59
N TRP A 526 4.76 5.49 -13.82
CA TRP A 526 4.89 5.88 -12.42
C TRP A 526 4.83 7.40 -12.20
N LYS A 527 5.14 8.22 -13.21
CA LYS A 527 5.13 9.69 -13.09
C LYS A 527 3.73 10.23 -12.76
N LYS A 528 2.66 9.54 -13.16
CA LYS A 528 1.30 9.83 -12.70
C LYS A 528 1.21 9.80 -11.18
N PHE A 529 1.83 8.83 -10.54
CA PHE A 529 1.76 8.57 -9.10
C PHE A 529 2.93 9.17 -8.30
N ALA A 530 3.70 10.10 -8.88
CA ALA A 530 4.85 10.70 -8.22
C ALA A 530 4.50 11.34 -6.86
N TYR A 531 3.32 11.95 -6.75
CA TYR A 531 2.81 12.49 -5.48
C TYR A 531 2.48 11.39 -4.47
N THR A 532 1.86 10.31 -4.91
CA THR A 532 1.57 9.13 -4.09
C THR A 532 2.85 8.56 -3.48
N TYR A 533 3.89 8.33 -4.31
CA TYR A 533 5.19 7.85 -3.82
C TYR A 533 5.82 8.81 -2.82
N ARG A 534 5.70 10.11 -3.05
CA ARG A 534 6.23 11.13 -2.13
C ARG A 534 5.55 11.09 -0.77
N VAL A 535 4.23 11.16 -0.74
CA VAL A 535 3.45 11.14 0.50
C VAL A 535 3.70 9.85 1.28
N TRP A 536 3.59 8.71 0.61
CA TRP A 536 3.73 7.42 1.26
C TRP A 536 5.17 7.15 1.71
N GLY A 537 6.15 7.39 0.87
CA GLY A 537 7.56 7.16 1.22
C GLY A 537 8.00 8.02 2.41
N ARG A 538 7.64 9.32 2.39
CA ARG A 538 7.98 10.26 3.46
C ARG A 538 7.29 9.92 4.79
N LEU A 539 6.01 9.59 4.76
CA LEU A 539 5.24 9.30 5.96
C LEU A 539 5.49 7.88 6.49
N LEU A 540 5.79 6.90 5.65
CA LEU A 540 6.28 5.61 6.10
C LEU A 540 7.67 5.73 6.78
N TYR A 541 8.49 6.66 6.32
CA TYR A 541 9.77 6.95 6.99
C TYR A 541 9.53 7.62 8.34
N ASN A 542 8.75 8.71 8.37
CA ASN A 542 8.43 9.43 9.60
C ASN A 542 6.98 9.94 9.53
N PRO A 543 6.03 9.38 10.30
CA PRO A 543 4.64 9.81 10.27
C PRO A 543 4.42 11.25 10.73
N ALA A 544 5.40 11.85 11.43
CA ALA A 544 5.41 13.26 11.85
C ALA A 544 6.14 14.19 10.86
N THR A 545 6.45 13.72 9.65
CA THR A 545 7.08 14.55 8.62
C THR A 545 6.26 15.82 8.34
N SER A 546 6.95 16.96 8.30
CA SER A 546 6.32 18.25 7.96
C SER A 546 5.62 18.20 6.60
N PRO A 547 4.40 18.73 6.47
CA PRO A 547 3.71 18.88 5.19
C PRO A 547 4.53 19.57 4.10
N ASP A 548 5.49 20.41 4.43
CA ASP A 548 6.42 21.00 3.46
C ASP A 548 7.04 19.96 2.53
N ALA A 549 7.31 18.75 3.02
CA ALA A 549 7.95 17.68 2.26
C ALA A 549 7.19 17.28 0.97
N TRP A 550 5.87 17.39 0.96
CA TRP A 550 5.04 17.11 -0.22
C TRP A 550 4.34 18.35 -0.78
N GLN A 551 4.02 19.34 0.04
CA GLN A 551 3.37 20.56 -0.41
C GLN A 551 4.26 21.38 -1.35
N ARG A 552 5.60 21.36 -1.20
CA ARG A 552 6.50 22.04 -2.14
C ARG A 552 6.40 21.48 -3.57
N GLN A 553 6.13 20.17 -3.73
CA GLN A 553 5.87 19.60 -5.05
C GLN A 553 4.53 20.10 -5.62
N LEU A 554 3.49 20.16 -4.79
CA LEU A 554 2.19 20.67 -5.20
C LEU A 554 2.28 22.16 -5.53
N SER A 555 3.04 22.94 -4.75
CA SER A 555 3.25 24.36 -4.99
C SER A 555 3.95 24.63 -6.33
N SER A 556 4.86 23.78 -6.77
CA SER A 556 5.47 23.89 -8.09
C SER A 556 4.50 23.60 -9.24
N ARG A 557 3.41 22.84 -8.96
CA ARG A 557 2.38 22.47 -9.93
C ARG A 557 1.18 23.42 -9.90
N PHE A 558 0.64 23.71 -8.72
CA PHE A 558 -0.61 24.42 -8.50
C PHE A 558 -0.44 25.84 -7.91
N GLY A 559 0.80 26.27 -7.64
CA GLY A 559 1.07 27.58 -7.04
C GLY A 559 0.30 27.77 -5.73
N ALA A 560 -0.45 28.86 -5.62
CA ALA A 560 -1.27 29.17 -4.45
C ALA A 560 -2.46 28.20 -4.22
N GLY A 561 -2.77 27.33 -5.18
CA GLY A 561 -3.80 26.30 -5.09
C GLY A 561 -3.32 24.98 -4.47
N ALA A 562 -2.05 24.86 -4.08
CA ALA A 562 -1.45 23.60 -3.63
C ALA A 562 -2.19 22.92 -2.48
N SER A 563 -2.53 23.65 -1.42
CA SER A 563 -3.26 23.11 -0.26
C SER A 563 -4.69 22.68 -0.60
N VAL A 564 -5.30 23.36 -1.54
CA VAL A 564 -6.65 23.05 -2.01
C VAL A 564 -6.63 21.79 -2.88
N ALA A 565 -5.64 21.66 -3.77
CA ALA A 565 -5.43 20.44 -4.55
C ALA A 565 -5.16 19.22 -3.64
N GLU A 566 -4.34 19.38 -2.58
CA GLU A 566 -4.13 18.36 -1.57
C GLU A 566 -5.43 17.95 -0.90
N THR A 567 -6.24 18.91 -0.43
CA THR A 567 -7.53 18.65 0.22
C THR A 567 -8.48 17.87 -0.70
N ALA A 568 -8.55 18.23 -1.97
CA ALA A 568 -9.39 17.56 -2.96
C ALA A 568 -8.99 16.09 -3.11
N LEU A 569 -7.70 15.81 -3.35
CA LEU A 569 -7.22 14.44 -3.55
C LEU A 569 -7.27 13.61 -2.26
N ALA A 570 -6.92 14.19 -1.10
CA ALA A 570 -6.92 13.48 0.17
C ALA A 570 -8.31 12.93 0.51
N ASN A 571 -9.35 13.76 0.41
CA ASN A 571 -10.73 13.33 0.66
C ASN A 571 -11.22 12.31 -0.39
N ALA A 572 -10.95 12.55 -1.68
CA ALA A 572 -11.30 11.61 -2.74
C ALA A 572 -10.63 10.22 -2.53
N SER A 573 -9.38 10.22 -2.08
CA SER A 573 -8.60 8.99 -1.84
C SER A 573 -9.15 8.10 -0.73
N ARG A 574 -10.01 8.61 0.15
CA ARG A 574 -10.64 7.84 1.25
C ARG A 574 -11.86 7.05 0.80
N VAL A 575 -12.45 7.38 -0.35
CA VAL A 575 -13.68 6.76 -0.85
C VAL A 575 -13.54 5.25 -1.01
N LEU A 576 -12.60 4.81 -1.82
CA LEU A 576 -12.44 3.39 -2.13
C LEU A 576 -11.92 2.57 -0.93
N PRO A 577 -10.93 3.03 -0.15
CA PRO A 577 -10.53 2.36 1.07
C PRO A 577 -11.64 2.19 2.11
N LEU A 578 -12.52 3.18 2.26
CA LEU A 578 -13.66 3.09 3.16
C LEU A 578 -14.65 2.00 2.70
N ILE A 579 -15.01 2.00 1.42
CA ILE A 579 -15.88 0.96 0.84
C ILE A 579 -15.24 -0.43 0.99
N THR A 580 -13.95 -0.55 0.74
CA THR A 580 -13.21 -1.81 0.88
C THR A 580 -13.24 -2.33 2.32
N THR A 581 -13.08 -1.46 3.29
CA THR A 581 -13.09 -1.84 4.71
C THR A 581 -14.48 -2.24 5.19
N ALA A 582 -15.49 -1.44 4.85
CA ALA A 582 -16.83 -1.55 5.44
C ALA A 582 -17.80 -2.46 4.65
N HIS A 583 -17.62 -2.62 3.34
CA HIS A 583 -18.52 -3.35 2.48
C HIS A 583 -17.74 -4.08 1.37
N LEU A 584 -17.20 -5.26 1.68
CA LEU A 584 -16.31 -6.01 0.79
C LEU A 584 -16.95 -7.30 0.27
N PRO A 585 -17.49 -7.32 -0.95
CA PRO A 585 -18.09 -8.52 -1.52
C PRO A 585 -17.08 -9.61 -1.85
N SER A 586 -15.80 -9.28 -2.07
CA SER A 586 -14.71 -10.26 -2.18
C SER A 586 -13.39 -9.67 -1.74
N ALA A 587 -12.64 -10.41 -0.94
CA ALA A 587 -11.29 -10.05 -0.52
C ALA A 587 -10.25 -10.21 -1.65
N SER A 588 -10.57 -10.97 -2.69
CA SER A 588 -9.72 -11.19 -3.85
C SER A 588 -9.88 -10.09 -4.90
N ASN A 589 -8.78 -9.45 -5.31
CA ASN A 589 -8.81 -8.46 -6.39
C ASN A 589 -9.10 -9.07 -7.78
N HIS A 590 -9.16 -10.40 -7.90
CA HIS A 590 -9.64 -11.08 -9.10
C HIS A 590 -11.15 -11.09 -9.19
N SER A 591 -11.80 -11.07 -8.03
CA SER A 591 -13.24 -11.12 -7.92
C SER A 591 -13.87 -9.76 -7.67
N TYR A 592 -13.12 -8.82 -7.08
CA TYR A 592 -13.63 -7.49 -6.78
C TYR A 592 -12.62 -6.40 -7.17
N TRP A 593 -13.11 -5.42 -7.90
CA TRP A 593 -12.35 -4.25 -8.27
C TRP A 593 -13.25 -3.00 -8.16
N PRO A 594 -13.30 -2.38 -6.97
CA PRO A 594 -14.27 -1.33 -6.67
C PRO A 594 -14.10 -0.05 -7.48
N GLU A 595 -12.91 0.20 -8.00
CA GLU A 595 -12.64 1.35 -8.86
C GLU A 595 -13.47 1.33 -10.16
N ILE A 596 -13.74 0.14 -10.68
CA ILE A 596 -14.57 -0.10 -11.88
C ILE A 596 -15.77 -1.02 -11.57
N TYR A 597 -16.26 -0.99 -10.41
CA TYR A 597 -17.28 -1.81 -9.78
C TYR A 597 -18.27 -2.46 -10.74
N ALA A 598 -18.27 -3.78 -10.84
CA ALA A 598 -19.38 -4.51 -11.46
C ALA A 598 -20.58 -4.48 -10.50
N ASN A 599 -21.79 -4.20 -11.00
CA ASN A 599 -22.94 -4.01 -10.11
C ASN A 599 -23.24 -5.28 -9.32
N MET A 600 -23.42 -5.15 -8.00
CA MET A 600 -23.99 -6.18 -7.14
C MET A 600 -25.44 -5.82 -6.84
N PRO A 601 -26.41 -6.71 -7.11
CA PRO A 601 -27.82 -6.36 -7.00
C PRO A 601 -28.25 -6.11 -5.56
N ILE A 602 -29.14 -5.15 -5.36
CA ILE A 602 -29.87 -4.93 -4.10
C ILE A 602 -31.07 -5.88 -4.06
N VAL A 603 -31.75 -6.06 -5.19
CA VAL A 603 -32.94 -6.90 -5.30
C VAL A 603 -32.50 -8.33 -5.61
N PRO A 604 -32.92 -9.32 -4.80
CA PRO A 604 -32.63 -10.72 -5.11
C PRO A 604 -33.09 -11.10 -6.53
N ASP A 605 -32.24 -11.85 -7.22
CA ASP A 605 -32.54 -12.40 -8.56
C ASP A 605 -32.77 -11.37 -9.68
N SER A 606 -32.51 -10.09 -9.45
CA SER A 606 -32.63 -9.06 -10.49
C SER A 606 -31.56 -9.22 -11.58
N GLU A 607 -30.37 -9.61 -11.20
CA GLU A 607 -29.24 -9.98 -12.06
C GLU A 607 -28.34 -10.98 -11.34
N PRO A 608 -27.50 -11.77 -12.06
CA PRO A 608 -26.51 -12.62 -11.42
C PRO A 608 -25.51 -11.78 -10.66
N SER A 609 -25.27 -12.11 -9.38
CA SER A 609 -24.19 -11.46 -8.63
C SER A 609 -22.82 -11.78 -9.24
N PRO A 610 -21.98 -10.77 -9.50
CA PRO A 610 -20.61 -11.00 -9.97
C PRO A 610 -19.68 -11.48 -8.84
N TYR A 611 -20.18 -11.54 -7.61
CA TYR A 611 -19.44 -11.89 -6.40
C TYR A 611 -20.09 -13.04 -5.66
N ASN A 612 -19.29 -13.96 -5.15
CA ASN A 612 -19.75 -15.14 -4.42
C ASN A 612 -19.08 -15.33 -3.06
N ASP A 613 -18.26 -14.37 -2.62
CA ASP A 613 -17.54 -14.40 -1.35
C ASP A 613 -18.34 -13.71 -0.24
N THR A 614 -19.66 -13.83 -0.26
CA THR A 614 -20.57 -13.24 0.71
C THR A 614 -21.64 -14.27 1.11
N PRO A 615 -22.34 -14.07 2.24
CA PRO A 615 -23.48 -14.91 2.58
C PRO A 615 -24.58 -14.85 1.51
N LYS A 616 -25.23 -15.98 1.31
CA LYS A 616 -26.40 -16.05 0.41
C LYS A 616 -27.53 -15.13 0.92
N PRO A 617 -28.31 -14.55 0.03
CA PRO A 617 -28.46 -14.82 -1.40
C PRO A 617 -27.49 -14.07 -2.33
N PHE A 618 -26.33 -13.63 -1.90
CA PHE A 618 -25.33 -12.91 -2.69
C PHE A 618 -25.84 -11.55 -3.22
N ILE A 619 -26.46 -10.79 -2.37
CA ILE A 619 -26.99 -9.44 -2.67
C ILE A 619 -26.25 -8.38 -1.85
N PHE A 620 -26.43 -7.12 -2.22
CA PHE A 620 -25.74 -5.99 -1.62
C PHE A 620 -25.96 -5.89 -0.09
N SER A 621 -27.15 -6.22 0.42
CA SER A 621 -27.45 -6.18 1.86
C SER A 621 -26.80 -7.30 2.68
N THR A 622 -26.38 -8.42 2.05
CA THR A 622 -25.72 -9.54 2.75
C THR A 622 -24.20 -9.42 2.81
N VAL A 623 -23.61 -8.42 2.15
CA VAL A 623 -22.16 -8.19 2.20
C VAL A 623 -21.74 -7.85 3.60
N THR A 624 -20.67 -8.52 4.08
CA THR A 624 -20.05 -8.25 5.37
C THR A 624 -18.83 -7.35 5.21
N ALA A 625 -18.50 -6.59 6.25
CA ALA A 625 -17.25 -5.87 6.33
C ALA A 625 -16.06 -6.85 6.36
N LEU A 626 -14.88 -6.39 5.93
CA LEU A 626 -13.65 -7.15 6.12
C LEU A 626 -13.23 -7.15 7.61
N ASP A 627 -13.59 -6.09 8.34
CA ASP A 627 -13.46 -5.98 9.80
C ASP A 627 -14.83 -6.02 10.48
N PRO A 628 -15.40 -7.21 10.76
CA PRO A 628 -16.75 -7.35 11.28
C PRO A 628 -16.89 -6.94 12.76
N GLN A 629 -15.80 -6.68 13.46
CA GLN A 629 -15.84 -6.17 14.82
C GLN A 629 -16.23 -4.69 14.85
N LEU A 630 -15.81 -3.93 13.87
CA LEU A 630 -16.03 -2.48 13.84
C LEU A 630 -17.21 -2.06 12.98
N PHE A 631 -17.56 -2.84 11.96
CA PHE A 631 -18.59 -2.48 10.99
C PHE A 631 -19.70 -3.54 10.94
N SER A 632 -20.94 -3.08 10.87
CA SER A 632 -22.14 -3.94 10.65
C SER A 632 -22.50 -4.03 9.17
N SER A 633 -23.10 -5.15 8.77
CA SER A 633 -23.77 -5.27 7.46
C SER A 633 -25.10 -4.50 7.44
N ILE A 634 -25.65 -4.28 6.25
CA ILE A 634 -26.99 -3.69 6.08
C ILE A 634 -28.05 -4.54 6.82
N THR A 635 -28.04 -5.84 6.62
CA THR A 635 -29.00 -6.77 7.25
C THR A 635 -28.88 -6.76 8.77
N GLU A 636 -27.65 -6.74 9.32
CA GLU A 636 -27.40 -6.68 10.76
C GLU A 636 -27.93 -5.37 11.37
N TYR A 637 -27.59 -4.24 10.75
CA TYR A 637 -27.99 -2.93 11.23
C TYR A 637 -29.52 -2.70 11.18
N VAL A 638 -30.15 -3.05 10.04
CA VAL A 638 -31.61 -2.93 9.92
C VAL A 638 -32.35 -3.84 10.90
N SER A 639 -31.83 -5.07 11.13
CA SER A 639 -32.39 -5.96 12.15
C SER A 639 -32.34 -5.32 13.53
N ALA A 640 -31.19 -4.78 13.93
CA ALA A 640 -31.04 -4.09 15.21
C ALA A 640 -32.02 -2.90 15.35
N LEU A 641 -32.16 -2.07 14.32
CA LEU A 641 -33.12 -0.95 14.32
C LEU A 641 -34.58 -1.42 14.48
N MET A 642 -34.98 -2.47 13.74
CA MET A 642 -36.35 -2.99 13.78
C MET A 642 -36.68 -3.71 15.09
N ASP A 643 -35.68 -4.29 15.76
CA ASP A 643 -35.86 -4.99 17.02
C ASP A 643 -35.66 -4.08 18.25
N GLY A 644 -35.33 -2.80 18.04
CA GLY A 644 -35.02 -1.84 19.11
C GLY A 644 -33.71 -2.14 19.83
N GLY A 645 -32.83 -2.88 19.18
CA GLY A 645 -31.50 -3.20 19.68
C GLY A 645 -30.51 -2.06 19.50
N LYS A 646 -29.43 -2.08 20.29
CA LYS A 646 -28.32 -1.14 20.19
C LYS A 646 -27.18 -1.78 19.40
N CYS A 647 -26.51 -1.00 18.57
CA CYS A 647 -25.35 -1.44 17.83
C CYS A 647 -24.20 -0.44 18.06
N ALA A 648 -23.12 -0.90 18.69
CA ALA A 648 -21.92 -0.07 18.87
C ALA A 648 -21.05 0.02 17.62
N LYS A 649 -21.20 -0.92 16.67
CA LYS A 649 -20.45 -0.93 15.43
C LYS A 649 -20.85 0.24 14.53
N TYR A 650 -19.91 0.69 13.72
CA TYR A 650 -20.20 1.62 12.64
C TYR A 650 -21.15 0.98 11.64
N SER A 651 -22.20 1.69 11.33
CA SER A 651 -23.28 1.22 10.44
C SER A 651 -23.01 1.58 8.98
N PRO A 652 -23.72 0.94 8.03
CA PRO A 652 -23.74 1.40 6.64
C PRO A 652 -24.25 2.84 6.47
N LEU A 653 -24.99 3.37 7.44
CA LEU A 653 -25.40 4.78 7.48
C LEU A 653 -24.22 5.69 7.82
N ASP A 654 -23.33 5.28 8.75
CA ASP A 654 -22.06 5.99 9.02
C ASP A 654 -21.20 6.05 7.78
N VAL A 655 -21.06 4.91 7.10
CA VAL A 655 -20.26 4.82 5.86
C VAL A 655 -20.83 5.75 4.78
N ALA A 656 -22.14 5.76 4.58
CA ALA A 656 -22.78 6.66 3.64
C ALA A 656 -22.54 8.14 4.02
N THR A 657 -22.65 8.49 5.30
CA THR A 657 -22.45 9.84 5.82
C THR A 657 -20.99 10.31 5.62
N TRP A 658 -20.02 9.43 5.88
CA TRP A 658 -18.59 9.76 5.64
C TRP A 658 -18.30 9.95 4.15
N LEU A 659 -18.85 9.09 3.28
CA LEU A 659 -18.71 9.23 1.83
C LEU A 659 -19.29 10.56 1.32
N GLU A 660 -20.48 10.94 1.81
CA GLU A 660 -21.12 12.23 1.52
C GLU A 660 -20.22 13.40 1.96
N GLY A 661 -19.64 13.31 3.16
CA GLY A 661 -18.71 14.31 3.70
C GLY A 661 -17.44 14.45 2.86
N PHE A 662 -16.78 13.34 2.53
CA PHE A 662 -15.56 13.34 1.72
C PHE A 662 -15.80 13.87 0.30
N THR A 663 -16.88 13.46 -0.34
CA THR A 663 -17.20 13.92 -1.69
C THR A 663 -17.58 15.41 -1.71
N THR A 664 -18.30 15.89 -0.70
CA THR A 664 -18.64 17.33 -0.56
C THR A 664 -17.38 18.17 -0.35
N ALA A 665 -16.47 17.72 0.53
CA ALA A 665 -15.21 18.42 0.78
C ALA A 665 -14.32 18.46 -0.47
N SER A 666 -14.25 17.36 -1.24
CA SER A 666 -13.50 17.30 -2.50
C SER A 666 -14.11 18.19 -3.57
N ASP A 667 -15.44 18.21 -3.74
CA ASP A 667 -16.15 19.08 -4.70
C ASP A 667 -15.90 20.57 -4.40
N ALA A 668 -16.00 20.96 -3.13
CA ALA A 668 -15.73 22.32 -2.70
C ALA A 668 -14.27 22.74 -2.96
N ALA A 669 -13.34 21.82 -2.74
CA ALA A 669 -11.92 22.06 -3.00
C ALA A 669 -11.64 22.20 -4.51
N ILE A 670 -12.18 21.36 -5.37
CA ILE A 670 -12.05 21.48 -6.83
C ILE A 670 -12.63 22.82 -7.32
N SER A 671 -13.81 23.20 -6.84
CA SER A 671 -14.44 24.49 -7.18
C SER A 671 -13.57 25.68 -6.77
N SER A 672 -12.96 25.60 -5.58
CA SER A 672 -12.01 26.61 -5.10
C SER A 672 -10.71 26.63 -5.90
N LEU A 673 -10.24 25.47 -6.37
CA LEU A 673 -9.04 25.38 -7.23
C LEU A 673 -9.27 26.09 -8.56
N HIS A 674 -10.42 25.86 -9.20
CA HIS A 674 -10.80 26.55 -10.45
C HIS A 674 -10.87 28.07 -10.30
N SER A 675 -11.39 28.56 -9.18
CA SER A 675 -11.47 30.00 -8.93
C SER A 675 -10.10 30.67 -8.70
N ARG A 676 -9.09 29.91 -8.32
CA ARG A 676 -7.72 30.40 -8.03
C ARG A 676 -6.73 30.18 -9.17
N ALA A 677 -7.01 29.25 -10.06
CA ALA A 677 -6.12 28.93 -11.16
C ALA A 677 -6.21 30.00 -12.24
N SER A 678 -5.13 30.77 -12.45
CA SER A 678 -4.85 31.29 -13.76
C SER A 678 -4.64 30.11 -14.69
N ALA A 679 -5.41 30.02 -15.77
CA ALA A 679 -5.56 28.89 -16.69
C ALA A 679 -4.23 28.31 -17.19
N THR A 680 -3.53 27.53 -16.41
CA THR A 680 -2.41 26.66 -16.85
C THR A 680 -2.91 25.23 -16.88
N SER A 681 -3.47 24.83 -17.99
CA SER A 681 -3.87 23.47 -18.31
C SER A 681 -2.66 22.56 -18.56
N LYS A 682 -1.80 22.39 -17.55
CA LYS A 682 -0.74 21.39 -17.66
C LYS A 682 -1.37 20.00 -17.64
N PRO A 683 -0.91 19.06 -18.49
CA PRO A 683 -1.45 17.69 -18.53
C PRO A 683 -1.50 17.00 -17.16
N GLU A 684 -0.51 17.25 -16.30
CA GLU A 684 -0.47 16.68 -14.95
C GLU A 684 -1.58 17.21 -14.03
N SER A 685 -1.93 18.49 -14.15
CA SER A 685 -3.03 19.07 -13.38
C SER A 685 -4.37 18.53 -13.85
N ARG A 686 -4.51 18.30 -15.15
CA ARG A 686 -5.71 17.70 -15.74
C ARG A 686 -5.86 16.23 -15.31
N GLN A 687 -4.79 15.43 -15.30
CA GLN A 687 -4.83 14.07 -14.75
C GLN A 687 -5.33 14.06 -13.29
N TRP A 688 -4.80 14.97 -12.49
CA TRP A 688 -5.20 15.13 -11.09
C TRP A 688 -6.69 15.43 -10.94
N GLU A 689 -7.19 16.38 -11.69
CA GLU A 689 -8.59 16.81 -11.64
C GLU A 689 -9.54 15.71 -12.10
N GLU A 690 -9.27 15.08 -13.25
CA GLU A 690 -10.12 14.01 -13.80
C GLU A 690 -10.23 12.85 -12.82
N ASP A 691 -9.12 12.41 -12.24
CA ASP A 691 -9.12 11.29 -11.31
C ASP A 691 -9.86 11.62 -10.00
N VAL A 692 -9.73 12.85 -9.49
CA VAL A 692 -10.47 13.30 -8.30
C VAL A 692 -11.97 13.32 -8.57
N LEU A 693 -12.40 13.85 -9.71
CA LEU A 693 -13.82 13.96 -10.07
C LEU A 693 -14.46 12.59 -10.31
N ILE A 694 -13.73 11.62 -10.85
CA ILE A 694 -14.22 10.25 -10.97
C ILE A 694 -14.38 9.63 -9.56
N GLN A 695 -13.43 9.82 -8.67
CA GLN A 695 -13.54 9.31 -7.28
C GLN A 695 -14.70 9.95 -6.52
N ILE A 696 -14.98 11.24 -6.74
CA ILE A 696 -16.17 11.91 -6.20
C ILE A 696 -17.45 11.24 -6.72
N GLY A 697 -17.50 10.91 -8.01
CA GLY A 697 -18.63 10.18 -8.62
C GLY A 697 -18.83 8.80 -8.00
N LEU A 698 -17.73 8.04 -7.77
CA LEU A 698 -17.77 6.76 -7.07
C LEU A 698 -18.30 6.90 -5.64
N GLY A 699 -17.84 7.91 -4.89
CA GLY A 699 -18.29 8.16 -3.54
C GLY A 699 -19.78 8.51 -3.45
N LYS A 700 -20.27 9.36 -4.33
CA LYS A 700 -21.70 9.69 -4.45
C LYS A 700 -22.55 8.46 -4.78
N PHE A 701 -22.09 7.64 -5.72
CA PHE A 701 -22.75 6.38 -6.08
C PHE A 701 -22.88 5.45 -4.88
N PHE A 702 -21.77 5.15 -4.19
CA PHE A 702 -21.79 4.21 -3.08
C PHE A 702 -22.59 4.75 -1.88
N ALA A 703 -22.53 6.05 -1.57
CA ALA A 703 -23.32 6.65 -0.50
C ALA A 703 -24.82 6.48 -0.76
N ALA A 704 -25.28 6.85 -1.94
CA ALA A 704 -26.68 6.72 -2.33
C ALA A 704 -27.13 5.25 -2.40
N LYS A 705 -26.28 4.35 -2.90
CA LYS A 705 -26.58 2.91 -2.97
C LYS A 705 -26.66 2.27 -1.58
N LEU A 706 -25.81 2.65 -0.63
CA LEU A 706 -25.91 2.19 0.77
C LEU A 706 -27.22 2.63 1.41
N ARG A 707 -27.61 3.90 1.26
CA ARG A 707 -28.91 4.40 1.75
C ARG A 707 -30.08 3.67 1.09
N SER A 708 -30.00 3.43 -0.23
CA SER A 708 -31.01 2.63 -0.92
C SER A 708 -31.12 1.20 -0.38
N GLY A 709 -29.99 0.55 -0.16
CA GLY A 709 -29.93 -0.81 0.39
C GLY A 709 -30.56 -0.90 1.79
N LEU A 710 -30.27 0.08 2.66
CA LEU A 710 -30.87 0.20 3.99
C LEU A 710 -32.41 0.34 3.93
N LEU A 711 -32.89 1.25 3.10
CA LEU A 711 -34.32 1.53 2.92
C LEU A 711 -35.06 0.35 2.30
N TYR A 712 -34.43 -0.33 1.33
CA TYR A 712 -35.00 -1.51 0.70
C TYR A 712 -35.09 -2.71 1.66
N GLU A 713 -34.08 -2.88 2.53
CA GLU A 713 -34.10 -3.93 3.55
C GLU A 713 -35.18 -3.68 4.61
N ILE A 714 -35.45 -2.42 4.99
CA ILE A 714 -36.61 -2.06 5.83
C ILE A 714 -37.91 -2.42 5.09
N TYR A 715 -38.02 -2.04 3.81
CA TYR A 715 -39.19 -2.39 2.99
C TYR A 715 -39.41 -3.90 2.93
N ARG A 716 -38.35 -4.65 2.68
CA ARG A 716 -38.41 -6.11 2.57
C ARG A 716 -38.88 -6.80 3.86
N LYS A 717 -38.48 -6.26 5.02
CA LYS A 717 -38.83 -6.80 6.34
C LYS A 717 -40.23 -6.37 6.82
N SER A 718 -40.70 -5.19 6.45
CA SER A 718 -41.88 -4.57 7.03
C SER A 718 -43.02 -4.37 6.03
N GLY A 719 -42.77 -4.42 4.74
CA GLY A 719 -43.72 -3.98 3.71
C GLY A 719 -44.05 -2.48 3.73
N HIS A 720 -43.27 -1.64 4.44
CA HIS A 720 -43.55 -0.21 4.63
C HIS A 720 -43.39 0.56 3.30
N PRO A 721 -44.49 1.14 2.72
CA PRO A 721 -44.50 1.67 1.36
C PRO A 721 -43.52 2.82 1.15
N LYS A 722 -43.42 3.74 2.14
CA LYS A 722 -42.57 4.91 2.05
C LYS A 722 -41.07 4.52 2.02
N SER A 723 -40.65 3.47 2.75
CA SER A 723 -39.28 2.98 2.67
C SER A 723 -38.94 2.43 1.30
N GLY A 724 -39.87 1.70 0.66
CA GLY A 724 -39.71 1.22 -0.71
C GLY A 724 -39.56 2.36 -1.73
N GLN A 725 -40.43 3.38 -1.63
CA GLN A 725 -40.38 4.56 -2.51
C GLN A 725 -39.08 5.33 -2.35
N LEU A 726 -38.63 5.55 -1.12
CA LEU A 726 -37.36 6.21 -0.82
C LEU A 726 -36.16 5.38 -1.29
N ALA A 727 -36.24 4.04 -1.19
CA ALA A 727 -35.18 3.17 -1.72
C ALA A 727 -35.00 3.36 -3.23
N VAL A 728 -36.10 3.36 -3.98
CA VAL A 728 -36.11 3.63 -5.43
C VAL A 728 -35.52 5.02 -5.74
N SER A 729 -35.93 6.05 -4.97
CA SER A 729 -35.38 7.39 -5.14
C SER A 729 -33.87 7.43 -4.93
N LYS A 730 -33.37 6.86 -3.84
CA LYS A 730 -31.93 6.83 -3.54
C LYS A 730 -31.14 5.99 -4.54
N TYR A 731 -31.70 4.92 -5.06
CA TYR A 731 -31.01 4.15 -6.10
C TYR A 731 -30.99 4.88 -7.46
N SER A 732 -32.03 5.67 -7.75
CA SER A 732 -32.03 6.57 -8.91
C SER A 732 -30.93 7.63 -8.79
N GLU A 733 -30.75 8.25 -7.61
CA GLU A 733 -29.64 9.18 -7.33
C GLU A 733 -28.28 8.50 -7.53
N ALA A 734 -28.10 7.26 -7.05
CA ALA A 734 -26.88 6.49 -7.28
C ALA A 734 -26.61 6.27 -8.78
N ARG A 735 -27.65 5.84 -9.51
CA ARG A 735 -27.57 5.62 -10.97
C ARG A 735 -27.16 6.91 -11.72
N GLU A 736 -27.71 8.05 -11.33
CA GLU A 736 -27.38 9.34 -11.93
C GLU A 736 -25.93 9.73 -11.64
N ALA A 737 -25.44 9.54 -10.41
CA ALA A 737 -24.04 9.80 -10.04
C ALA A 737 -23.08 8.96 -10.88
N TRP A 738 -23.39 7.66 -11.06
CA TRP A 738 -22.61 6.77 -11.91
C TRP A 738 -22.63 7.20 -13.38
N ALA A 739 -23.80 7.55 -13.92
CA ALA A 739 -23.94 7.99 -15.30
C ALA A 739 -23.15 9.28 -15.60
N ALA A 740 -23.22 10.25 -14.70
CA ALA A 740 -22.45 11.51 -14.82
C ALA A 740 -20.95 11.25 -14.79
N MET A 741 -20.47 10.40 -13.87
CA MET A 741 -19.08 9.99 -13.79
C MET A 741 -18.61 9.26 -15.06
N ALA A 742 -19.38 8.29 -15.53
CA ALA A 742 -19.07 7.53 -16.73
C ALA A 742 -19.03 8.42 -18.00
N GLN A 743 -19.94 9.38 -18.10
CA GLN A 743 -19.95 10.37 -19.19
C GLN A 743 -18.70 11.27 -19.14
N ARG A 744 -18.26 11.68 -17.93
CA ARG A 744 -17.01 12.43 -17.77
C ARG A 744 -15.78 11.63 -18.22
N ALA A 745 -15.69 10.38 -17.81
CA ALA A 745 -14.58 9.51 -18.15
C ALA A 745 -14.51 9.19 -19.67
N LYS A 746 -15.65 9.30 -20.38
CA LYS A 746 -15.72 9.08 -21.83
C LYS A 746 -14.91 10.14 -22.58
N GLY A 747 -13.94 9.70 -23.37
CA GLY A 747 -13.04 10.59 -24.10
C GLY A 747 -11.74 10.95 -23.35
N VAL A 748 -11.66 10.67 -22.07
CA VAL A 748 -10.43 10.79 -21.28
C VAL A 748 -9.76 9.42 -21.13
N TYR A 749 -10.55 8.42 -20.80
CA TYR A 749 -10.10 7.03 -20.65
C TYR A 749 -10.47 6.19 -21.87
N ARG A 750 -9.68 5.15 -22.12
CA ARG A 750 -9.96 4.16 -23.18
C ARG A 750 -11.27 3.41 -22.87
N SER A 751 -11.90 2.88 -23.91
CA SER A 751 -13.13 2.09 -23.79
C SER A 751 -12.95 0.77 -23.02
N ASP A 752 -11.74 0.26 -22.94
CA ASP A 752 -11.36 -0.88 -22.12
C ASP A 752 -10.14 -0.52 -21.27
N ILE A 753 -10.39 -0.21 -20.00
CA ILE A 753 -9.35 0.12 -19.00
C ILE A 753 -9.04 -1.07 -18.09
N SER A 754 -9.55 -2.23 -18.44
CA SER A 754 -9.50 -3.38 -17.56
C SER A 754 -8.20 -4.15 -17.67
N TYR A 755 -8.03 -4.97 -16.66
CA TYR A 755 -7.00 -5.97 -16.57
C TYR A 755 -7.62 -7.35 -16.45
N GLY A 756 -7.23 -8.25 -17.33
CA GLY A 756 -7.59 -9.62 -17.24
C GLY A 756 -8.75 -10.08 -18.11
N ARG A 757 -9.09 -11.37 -17.95
CA ARG A 757 -9.96 -12.12 -18.84
C ARG A 757 -11.43 -12.12 -18.44
N THR A 758 -11.74 -11.77 -17.19
CA THR A 758 -13.11 -11.87 -16.69
C THR A 758 -13.97 -10.76 -17.28
N PRO A 759 -14.95 -11.07 -18.14
CA PRO A 759 -15.70 -10.05 -18.85
C PRO A 759 -16.36 -9.00 -17.94
N GLY A 760 -16.90 -9.41 -16.82
CA GLY A 760 -17.57 -8.53 -15.86
C GLY A 760 -16.64 -7.49 -15.20
N ARG A 761 -15.32 -7.60 -15.36
CA ARG A 761 -14.31 -6.68 -14.84
C ARG A 761 -13.56 -5.93 -15.94
N ARG A 762 -13.97 -6.14 -17.20
CA ARG A 762 -13.42 -5.46 -18.37
C ARG A 762 -14.29 -4.29 -18.79
N GLY A 763 -13.73 -3.41 -19.59
CA GLY A 763 -14.44 -2.31 -20.21
C GLY A 763 -14.29 -0.98 -19.48
N HIS A 764 -15.33 -0.20 -19.51
CA HIS A 764 -15.40 1.18 -19.04
C HIS A 764 -16.51 1.32 -17.96
N TRP A 765 -16.50 2.40 -17.19
CA TRP A 765 -17.56 2.72 -16.24
C TRP A 765 -18.96 2.74 -16.89
N ALA A 766 -19.06 3.17 -18.14
CA ALA A 766 -20.32 3.16 -18.90
C ALA A 766 -20.92 1.76 -19.05
N ASP A 767 -20.11 0.71 -19.09
CA ASP A 767 -20.54 -0.67 -19.28
C ASP A 767 -21.24 -1.25 -18.04
N ARG A 768 -21.24 -0.51 -16.93
CA ARG A 768 -21.91 -0.91 -15.67
C ARG A 768 -23.36 -0.45 -15.58
N LEU A 769 -23.74 0.56 -16.38
CA LEU A 769 -25.10 1.12 -16.34
C LEU A 769 -26.20 0.09 -16.61
N PRO A 770 -26.09 -0.83 -17.60
CA PRO A 770 -27.13 -1.83 -17.82
C PRO A 770 -27.46 -2.68 -16.59
N GLY A 771 -26.45 -3.14 -15.83
CA GLY A 771 -26.67 -3.89 -14.60
C GLY A 771 -27.36 -3.06 -13.50
N ILE A 772 -26.93 -1.79 -13.34
CA ILE A 772 -27.59 -0.86 -12.41
C ILE A 772 -29.04 -0.64 -12.80
N ASP A 773 -29.33 -0.45 -14.10
CA ASP A 773 -30.68 -0.23 -14.60
C ASP A 773 -31.59 -1.45 -14.39
N LEU A 774 -31.07 -2.66 -14.62
CA LEU A 774 -31.83 -3.92 -14.38
C LEU A 774 -32.22 -4.05 -12.90
N ASP A 775 -31.31 -3.82 -12.00
CA ASP A 775 -31.58 -3.91 -10.56
C ASP A 775 -32.55 -2.82 -10.08
N LEU A 776 -32.38 -1.57 -10.57
CA LEU A 776 -33.31 -0.47 -10.27
C LEU A 776 -34.72 -0.74 -10.79
N ASP A 777 -34.88 -1.28 -12.00
CA ASP A 777 -36.19 -1.63 -12.56
C ASP A 777 -36.84 -2.80 -11.80
N ALA A 778 -36.03 -3.76 -11.35
CA ALA A 778 -36.54 -4.83 -10.48
C ALA A 778 -37.04 -4.25 -9.14
N MET A 779 -36.31 -3.28 -8.56
CA MET A 779 -36.72 -2.60 -7.33
C MET A 779 -38.05 -1.84 -7.52
N ARG A 780 -38.20 -1.11 -8.62
CA ARG A 780 -39.45 -0.42 -8.95
C ARG A 780 -40.64 -1.39 -9.05
N LYS A 781 -40.46 -2.53 -9.72
CA LYS A 781 -41.45 -3.58 -9.84
C LYS A 781 -41.82 -4.21 -8.49
N ALA A 782 -40.80 -4.52 -7.67
CA ALA A 782 -40.99 -5.08 -6.34
C ALA A 782 -41.78 -4.14 -5.40
N VAL A 783 -41.46 -2.84 -5.45
CA VAL A 783 -42.12 -1.82 -4.63
C VAL A 783 -43.56 -1.54 -5.13
N ALA A 784 -43.82 -1.64 -6.44
CA ALA A 784 -45.14 -1.48 -7.01
C ALA A 784 -46.06 -2.70 -6.85
N ALA A 785 -45.51 -3.89 -6.59
CA ALA A 785 -46.27 -5.11 -6.38
C ALA A 785 -47.12 -5.01 -5.11
N ALA A 786 -48.36 -5.48 -5.17
CA ALA A 786 -49.27 -5.55 -4.03
C ALA A 786 -48.68 -6.45 -2.93
N GLN A 787 -48.48 -5.90 -1.74
CA GLN A 787 -47.97 -6.65 -0.58
C GLN A 787 -49.12 -6.94 0.38
N THR A 788 -49.02 -8.03 1.12
CA THR A 788 -49.91 -8.31 2.26
C THR A 788 -49.81 -7.16 3.25
N PRO A 789 -50.95 -6.64 3.78
CA PRO A 789 -50.89 -5.55 4.74
C PRO A 789 -49.98 -5.91 5.91
N PRO A 790 -48.98 -5.09 6.22
CA PRO A 790 -48.03 -5.37 7.31
C PRO A 790 -48.70 -5.17 8.69
N ASP A 791 -48.13 -5.81 9.70
CA ASP A 791 -48.52 -5.57 11.10
C ASP A 791 -48.27 -4.10 11.47
N GLN A 792 -49.23 -3.51 12.20
CA GLN A 792 -49.18 -2.13 12.66
C GLN A 792 -47.91 -1.83 13.52
N ALA A 793 -47.47 -2.81 14.31
CA ALA A 793 -46.27 -2.70 15.12
C ALA A 793 -44.99 -2.64 14.27
N GLN A 794 -44.93 -3.41 13.20
CA GLN A 794 -43.81 -3.39 12.25
C GLN A 794 -43.75 -2.07 11.44
N LEU A 795 -44.92 -1.52 11.09
CA LEU A 795 -44.99 -0.22 10.42
C LEU A 795 -44.44 0.93 11.30
N ALA A 796 -44.80 0.95 12.59
CA ALA A 796 -44.32 1.98 13.51
C ALA A 796 -42.79 1.92 13.68
N LYS A 797 -42.20 0.73 13.76
CA LYS A 797 -40.76 0.51 13.81
C LYS A 797 -40.06 0.95 12.51
N ALA A 798 -40.68 0.61 11.36
CA ALA A 798 -40.16 1.01 10.05
C ALA A 798 -40.16 2.52 9.86
N GLU A 799 -41.21 3.24 10.30
CA GLU A 799 -41.27 4.70 10.21
C GLU A 799 -40.13 5.36 11.00
N LEU A 800 -39.87 4.85 12.24
CA LEU A 800 -38.75 5.34 13.05
C LEU A 800 -37.41 5.06 12.36
N ALA A 801 -37.20 3.85 11.84
CA ALA A 801 -35.98 3.47 11.13
C ALA A 801 -35.76 4.33 9.86
N VAL A 802 -36.82 4.57 9.08
CA VAL A 802 -36.78 5.45 7.89
C VAL A 802 -36.39 6.88 8.27
N LYS A 803 -36.92 7.42 9.38
CA LYS A 803 -36.53 8.74 9.86
C LYS A 803 -35.04 8.79 10.17
N LEU A 804 -34.50 7.80 10.87
CA LEU A 804 -33.06 7.74 11.20
C LEU A 804 -32.21 7.65 9.94
N ILE A 805 -32.56 6.82 8.95
CA ILE A 805 -31.80 6.65 7.72
C ILE A 805 -31.86 7.88 6.80
N SER A 806 -32.87 8.72 6.94
CA SER A 806 -33.02 9.95 6.15
C SER A 806 -32.11 11.07 6.61
N GLU A 807 -31.56 10.98 7.81
CA GLU A 807 -30.63 11.95 8.39
C GLU A 807 -29.17 11.42 8.29
N PRO A 808 -28.16 12.29 8.46
CA PRO A 808 -26.79 11.84 8.69
C PRO A 808 -26.70 10.95 9.94
N ALA A 809 -25.80 9.99 9.92
CA ALA A 809 -25.51 9.19 11.11
C ALA A 809 -25.08 10.08 12.28
N HIS A 810 -25.60 9.82 13.45
CA HIS A 810 -25.28 10.55 14.66
C HIS A 810 -24.95 9.58 15.79
N HIS A 811 -23.80 9.74 16.39
CA HIS A 811 -23.41 9.07 17.62
C HIS A 811 -23.38 10.06 18.76
N PRO A 812 -23.83 9.68 19.96
CA PRO A 812 -23.64 10.51 21.13
C PRO A 812 -22.16 10.82 21.35
N ALA A 813 -21.86 12.07 21.62
CA ALA A 813 -20.52 12.48 21.94
C ALA A 813 -20.23 12.27 23.42
N TYR A 814 -19.14 11.61 23.73
CA TYR A 814 -18.64 11.41 25.08
C TYR A 814 -17.25 12.02 25.23
N ASP A 815 -17.03 12.74 26.32
CA ASP A 815 -15.70 13.15 26.75
C ASP A 815 -15.05 11.95 27.42
N CYS A 816 -14.12 11.33 26.73
CA CYS A 816 -13.42 10.14 27.19
C CYS A 816 -11.94 10.40 27.39
N SER A 817 -11.39 9.83 28.46
CA SER A 817 -9.96 9.84 28.72
C SER A 817 -9.51 8.47 29.21
N HIS A 818 -8.53 7.90 28.54
CA HIS A 818 -7.88 6.66 28.91
C HIS A 818 -6.40 6.73 28.58
N THR A 819 -5.57 6.23 29.47
CA THR A 819 -4.13 6.07 29.26
C THR A 819 -3.80 4.59 29.28
N PRO A 820 -3.43 3.99 28.13
CA PRO A 820 -3.07 2.57 28.10
C PRO A 820 -1.82 2.32 28.92
N ALA A 821 -1.76 1.18 29.56
CA ALA A 821 -0.55 0.74 30.23
C ALA A 821 0.58 0.58 29.19
N HIS A 822 1.78 0.98 29.55
CA HIS A 822 2.94 0.85 28.66
C HIS A 822 3.29 -0.63 28.40
N SER A 823 3.13 -1.47 29.44
CA SER A 823 3.34 -2.92 29.35
C SER A 823 2.57 -3.64 30.45
N PHE A 824 2.36 -4.94 30.30
CA PHE A 824 1.78 -5.80 31.31
C PHE A 824 2.75 -6.90 31.77
N ALA A 825 2.57 -7.40 33.00
CA ALA A 825 3.31 -8.54 33.53
C ALA A 825 2.53 -9.84 33.27
N PRO A 826 3.16 -10.88 32.70
CA PRO A 826 2.50 -12.17 32.48
C PRO A 826 1.93 -12.76 33.76
N GLY A 827 0.75 -13.35 33.67
CA GLY A 827 0.08 -13.97 34.81
C GLY A 827 -0.45 -13.01 35.89
N LYS A 828 -0.38 -11.68 35.62
CA LYS A 828 -0.97 -10.65 36.50
C LYS A 828 -2.15 -9.98 35.78
N PRO A 829 -3.23 -9.65 36.50
CA PRO A 829 -4.31 -8.88 35.90
C PRO A 829 -3.82 -7.54 35.35
N LEU A 830 -4.28 -7.20 34.16
CA LEU A 830 -4.05 -5.88 33.55
C LEU A 830 -5.24 -4.98 33.87
N SER A 831 -5.07 -4.09 34.86
CA SER A 831 -6.09 -3.11 35.25
C SER A 831 -6.24 -2.05 34.16
N VAL A 832 -7.47 -1.69 33.87
CA VAL A 832 -7.86 -0.71 32.84
C VAL A 832 -8.89 0.24 33.45
N GLU A 833 -8.64 1.54 33.33
CA GLU A 833 -9.54 2.60 33.77
C GLU A 833 -9.97 3.47 32.60
N LEU A 834 -11.23 3.90 32.60
CA LEU A 834 -11.80 4.80 31.62
C LEU A 834 -12.57 5.91 32.31
N ASP A 835 -12.20 7.17 32.09
CA ASP A 835 -13.05 8.31 32.44
C ASP A 835 -13.93 8.61 31.21
N ALA A 836 -15.24 8.55 31.37
CA ALA A 836 -16.19 8.79 30.30
C ALA A 836 -17.44 9.47 30.85
N ARG A 837 -17.85 10.54 30.18
CA ARG A 837 -19.06 11.31 30.51
C ARG A 837 -19.69 11.89 29.26
N PRO A 838 -21.01 12.12 29.26
CA PRO A 838 -21.67 12.77 28.11
C PRO A 838 -21.11 14.17 27.87
N ALA A 839 -20.68 14.46 26.64
CA ALA A 839 -20.09 15.76 26.27
C ALA A 839 -21.09 16.94 26.38
N ASN A 840 -22.40 16.64 26.36
CA ASN A 840 -23.47 17.65 26.47
C ASN A 840 -23.81 18.03 27.95
N GLY A 841 -23.10 17.47 28.92
CA GLY A 841 -23.30 17.70 30.34
C GLY A 841 -24.61 17.14 30.93
N LYS A 842 -25.38 16.36 30.17
CA LYS A 842 -26.60 15.70 30.69
C LYS A 842 -26.23 14.57 31.62
N HIS A 843 -26.99 14.41 32.68
CA HIS A 843 -26.92 13.22 33.53
C HIS A 843 -27.64 12.07 32.83
N GLU A 844 -26.88 11.24 32.14
CA GLU A 844 -27.34 10.02 31.50
C GLU A 844 -26.72 8.82 32.23
N LYS A 845 -27.48 7.75 32.41
CA LYS A 845 -26.93 6.52 32.99
C LYS A 845 -26.03 5.85 31.94
N LEU A 846 -24.75 5.86 32.23
CA LEU A 846 -23.73 5.28 31.35
C LEU A 846 -23.18 4.01 31.98
N SER A 847 -22.93 2.98 31.15
CA SER A 847 -22.15 1.81 31.53
C SER A 847 -21.08 1.55 30.48
N ALA A 848 -20.02 0.86 30.88
CA ALA A 848 -18.90 0.57 30.00
C ALA A 848 -18.57 -0.93 30.01
N ASP A 849 -18.30 -1.48 28.85
CA ASP A 849 -17.80 -2.83 28.66
C ASP A 849 -16.40 -2.79 28.03
N LEU A 850 -15.47 -3.56 28.60
CA LEU A 850 -14.12 -3.75 28.11
C LEU A 850 -14.09 -4.98 27.21
N TYR A 851 -13.82 -4.79 25.94
CA TYR A 851 -13.55 -5.86 24.97
C TYR A 851 -12.06 -6.06 24.84
N TYR A 852 -11.59 -7.30 24.94
CA TYR A 852 -10.17 -7.61 24.88
C TYR A 852 -9.90 -8.94 24.21
N ARG A 853 -8.72 -9.06 23.61
CA ARG A 853 -8.22 -10.25 22.94
C ARG A 853 -6.69 -10.25 22.89
N HIS A 854 -6.06 -11.40 22.74
CA HIS A 854 -4.67 -11.42 22.29
C HIS A 854 -4.56 -10.81 20.89
N VAL A 855 -3.38 -10.30 20.56
CA VAL A 855 -3.09 -9.90 19.17
C VAL A 855 -2.95 -11.16 18.31
N ASN A 856 -4.08 -11.83 18.13
CA ASN A 856 -4.26 -13.06 17.37
C ASN A 856 -5.66 -13.06 16.76
N GLN A 857 -5.77 -12.83 15.46
CA GLN A 857 -7.06 -12.76 14.76
C GLN A 857 -7.82 -14.10 14.71
N GLY A 858 -7.18 -15.21 15.04
CA GLY A 858 -7.84 -16.52 15.19
C GLY A 858 -8.65 -16.70 16.49
N GLU A 859 -8.49 -15.78 17.44
CA GLU A 859 -9.21 -15.80 18.73
C GLU A 859 -10.48 -14.95 18.67
N ARG A 860 -11.43 -15.29 19.58
CA ARG A 860 -12.64 -14.48 19.78
C ARG A 860 -12.40 -13.39 20.80
N TRP A 861 -13.05 -12.26 20.61
CA TRP A 861 -13.11 -11.21 21.62
C TRP A 861 -13.80 -11.71 22.89
N ARG A 862 -13.27 -11.30 24.05
CA ARG A 862 -13.84 -11.48 25.37
C ARG A 862 -14.32 -10.14 25.91
N THR A 863 -15.31 -10.19 26.83
CA THR A 863 -15.93 -8.98 27.36
C THR A 863 -15.95 -9.04 28.90
N VAL A 864 -15.66 -7.91 29.50
CA VAL A 864 -15.83 -7.68 30.94
C VAL A 864 -16.60 -6.39 31.13
N SER A 865 -17.72 -6.46 31.88
CA SER A 865 -18.44 -5.26 32.29
C SER A 865 -17.64 -4.51 33.33
N MET A 866 -17.43 -3.22 33.12
CA MET A 866 -16.67 -2.36 33.99
C MET A 866 -17.59 -1.82 35.08
N HIS A 867 -17.04 -1.59 36.25
CA HIS A 867 -17.77 -1.00 37.38
C HIS A 867 -17.34 0.45 37.61
N GLU A 868 -18.29 1.28 38.00
CA GLU A 868 -18.00 2.67 38.33
C GLU A 868 -17.31 2.74 39.70
N ALA A 869 -16.17 3.41 39.75
CA ALA A 869 -15.36 3.61 40.95
C ALA A 869 -14.74 5.01 40.94
N GLY A 870 -15.16 5.87 41.86
CA GLY A 870 -14.59 7.21 41.96
C GLY A 870 -14.84 8.13 40.77
N GLY A 871 -15.96 7.95 40.07
CA GLY A 871 -16.30 8.72 38.84
C GLY A 871 -15.63 8.24 37.55
N LYS A 872 -15.01 7.07 37.61
CA LYS A 872 -14.42 6.38 36.44
C LYS A 872 -14.95 4.95 36.35
N PHE A 873 -14.86 4.39 35.14
CA PHE A 873 -15.10 2.96 34.95
C PHE A 873 -13.77 2.19 35.09
N ALA A 874 -13.80 1.15 35.92
CA ALA A 874 -12.67 0.28 36.19
C ALA A 874 -12.98 -1.16 35.79
N GLY A 875 -12.03 -1.82 35.16
CA GLY A 875 -12.08 -3.23 34.75
C GLY A 875 -10.70 -3.85 34.74
N ALA A 876 -10.61 -5.15 34.56
CA ALA A 876 -9.33 -5.82 34.43
C ALA A 876 -9.39 -6.98 33.42
N ILE A 877 -8.34 -7.12 32.64
CA ILE A 877 -8.08 -8.33 31.85
C ILE A 877 -7.47 -9.36 32.81
N PRO A 878 -8.04 -10.58 32.91
CA PRO A 878 -7.63 -11.57 33.92
C PRO A 878 -6.17 -12.01 33.78
N GLY A 879 -5.55 -12.36 34.92
CA GLY A 879 -4.14 -12.74 34.99
C GLY A 879 -3.82 -14.07 34.28
N ASP A 880 -4.74 -15.02 34.28
CA ASP A 880 -4.64 -16.25 33.50
C ASP A 880 -4.61 -15.96 31.99
N TYR A 881 -5.37 -14.96 31.53
CA TYR A 881 -5.37 -14.54 30.14
C TYR A 881 -4.09 -13.81 29.74
N THR A 882 -3.49 -13.02 30.61
CA THR A 882 -2.22 -12.32 30.34
C THR A 882 -1.00 -13.27 30.33
N ASN A 883 -1.15 -14.51 30.77
CA ASN A 883 -0.10 -15.53 30.72
C ASN A 883 -0.04 -16.17 29.33
N SER A 884 0.43 -15.40 28.35
CA SER A 884 0.39 -15.72 26.93
C SER A 884 1.68 -15.30 26.22
N LEU A 885 1.89 -15.84 25.03
CA LEU A 885 2.98 -15.45 24.12
C LEU A 885 2.65 -14.21 23.26
N TYR A 886 1.46 -13.65 23.40
CA TYR A 886 0.98 -12.56 22.57
C TYR A 886 0.86 -11.25 23.36
N PRO A 887 1.00 -10.10 22.69
CA PRO A 887 0.47 -8.83 23.18
C PRO A 887 -1.05 -8.91 23.35
N VAL A 888 -1.64 -7.97 24.08
CA VAL A 888 -3.09 -7.86 24.28
C VAL A 888 -3.60 -6.62 23.58
N GLN A 889 -4.72 -6.72 22.89
CA GLN A 889 -5.46 -5.58 22.34
C GLN A 889 -6.84 -5.47 22.98
N TYR A 890 -7.34 -4.24 23.11
CA TYR A 890 -8.65 -3.97 23.72
C TYR A 890 -9.24 -2.63 23.25
N TYR A 891 -10.56 -2.50 23.43
CA TYR A 891 -11.33 -1.29 23.25
C TYR A 891 -12.52 -1.29 24.18
N PHE A 892 -13.28 -0.20 24.22
CA PHE A 892 -14.44 -0.06 25.07
C PHE A 892 -15.72 0.11 24.27
N VAL A 893 -16.83 -0.35 24.85
CA VAL A 893 -18.18 -0.03 24.40
C VAL A 893 -18.85 0.75 25.51
N LEU A 894 -19.28 1.96 25.23
CA LEU A 894 -20.08 2.80 26.11
C LEU A 894 -21.55 2.59 25.78
N ASN A 895 -22.35 2.24 26.78
CA ASN A 895 -23.79 2.00 26.64
C ASN A 895 -24.55 3.04 27.43
N SER A 896 -25.46 3.75 26.78
CA SER A 896 -26.50 4.58 27.40
C SER A 896 -27.87 3.92 27.24
N ASP A 897 -28.95 4.55 27.75
CA ASP A 897 -30.30 3.99 27.61
C ASP A 897 -30.72 3.78 26.16
N ASP A 898 -30.29 4.66 25.24
CA ASP A 898 -30.75 4.67 23.86
C ASP A 898 -29.67 4.29 22.83
N SER A 899 -28.39 4.20 23.22
CA SER A 899 -27.29 4.04 22.28
C SER A 899 -26.12 3.21 22.82
N ALA A 900 -25.26 2.76 21.89
CA ALA A 900 -23.96 2.19 22.21
C ALA A 900 -22.90 2.80 21.28
N THR A 901 -21.70 3.05 21.81
CA THR A 901 -20.61 3.74 21.09
C THR A 901 -19.27 3.09 21.37
N LEU A 902 -18.46 2.90 20.35
CA LEU A 902 -17.08 2.42 20.45
C LEU A 902 -16.13 3.54 20.92
N TYR A 903 -15.17 3.19 21.79
CA TYR A 903 -14.05 4.06 22.17
C TYR A 903 -12.74 3.26 22.14
N PRO A 904 -11.63 3.75 21.55
CA PRO A 904 -11.41 5.14 21.08
C PRO A 904 -12.16 5.52 19.79
N GLY A 905 -12.60 4.59 18.97
CA GLY A 905 -13.28 4.91 17.70
C GLY A 905 -12.37 5.59 16.67
N PHE A 906 -12.95 5.99 15.55
CA PHE A 906 -12.23 6.69 14.49
C PHE A 906 -12.21 8.21 14.68
N ASN A 907 -11.09 8.82 14.25
CA ASN A 907 -11.02 10.26 14.05
C ASN A 907 -11.73 10.67 12.74
N SER A 908 -11.80 11.98 12.46
CA SER A 908 -12.47 12.51 11.26
C SER A 908 -11.83 12.10 9.93
N THR A 909 -10.59 11.60 9.93
CA THR A 909 -9.87 11.11 8.75
C THR A 909 -9.87 9.59 8.62
N LEU A 910 -10.46 8.88 9.58
CA LEU A 910 -10.52 7.41 9.66
C LEU A 910 -9.14 6.74 9.57
N SER A 911 -8.11 7.37 10.13
CA SER A 911 -6.71 6.95 9.96
C SER A 911 -6.00 6.56 11.26
N ASN A 912 -6.67 6.71 12.42
CA ASN A 912 -6.14 6.26 13.70
C ASN A 912 -6.48 4.79 13.99
N GLN A 913 -5.78 4.18 14.94
CA GLN A 913 -6.12 2.86 15.44
C GLN A 913 -7.37 2.94 16.36
N PRO A 914 -8.43 2.16 16.08
CA PRO A 914 -9.69 2.19 16.87
C PRO A 914 -9.66 1.29 18.12
N TYR A 915 -8.49 0.90 18.56
CA TYR A 915 -8.24 0.05 19.73
C TYR A 915 -6.85 0.34 20.31
N TYR A 916 -6.61 -0.18 21.49
CA TYR A 916 -5.32 -0.13 22.16
C TYR A 916 -4.60 -1.48 22.05
N ALA A 917 -3.28 -1.46 21.99
CA ALA A 917 -2.43 -2.64 22.07
C ALA A 917 -1.40 -2.45 23.17
N VAL A 918 -1.20 -3.45 24.02
CA VAL A 918 -0.28 -3.41 25.15
C VAL A 918 0.65 -4.61 25.10
N TRP A 919 1.93 -4.33 25.29
CA TRP A 919 2.98 -5.31 25.22
C TRP A 919 3.15 -6.07 26.53
N LYS A 920 3.65 -7.28 26.41
CA LYS A 920 4.19 -7.98 27.56
C LYS A 920 5.51 -7.34 27.98
N ARG A 921 5.72 -7.17 29.27
CA ARG A 921 7.00 -6.75 29.81
C ARG A 921 8.04 -7.83 29.54
N SER A 922 9.14 -7.48 28.85
CA SER A 922 10.30 -8.38 28.73
C SER A 922 10.78 -8.71 30.14
N SER A 923 10.91 -9.98 30.44
CA SER A 923 11.42 -10.51 31.72
C SER A 923 12.89 -10.17 31.92
#